data_ff066be35447aeaeb0b6adb5fc12b2cb
#
_entry.id   ff066be35447aeaeb0b6adb5fc12b2cb
#
_cell.length_a   1.000
_cell.length_b   1.000
_cell.length_c   1.000
_cell.angle_alpha   90.00
_cell.angle_beta   90.00
_cell.angle_gamma   90.00
#
_symmetry.space_group_name_H-M   'P 1'
#
loop_
_entity.id
_entity.type
_entity.pdbx_description
1 polymer ?
#
loop_
_entity_poly.entity_id
_entity_poly.type
_entity_poly.pdbx_seq_one_letter_code
_entity_poly.pdbx_strand_id
1 'polypeptide(L)'
;MRPICSREEYLKLRNGGEQAAILKAVRSGDESRKKDLVQFNYSCLPNDDGTLKGSKRMSTTVAMDIDHVPPEKMLPLKERILAKKEELGLKMLEESARGKGYHLVFARKTELSQEDNLKWASELLGVDYDKGAKDITRVFYTTTEHELLYLDDSIFTQEVFLGTDLRGFINKDTANCADESSVSQKESRVNPCQENNYNGMEFSDIIAKYWEMFNGGKVPNTGDRNVLTFELAVTLRGICGFSLERLMQVIPNYWAAPDGTCTAEDYAEWQHTLENALKEPRKGMPYRLKQVLQAMKSTAAVKACGGTMQTPPPMPKRLPPLIKLLTKNVPWYYKPAVASAVFPALGAHLHGVRFRYWDNVEHEATFMNLLIGRQSIGKGSIRKPIEYIMEDIRQRDLPNRQREAEWKQKNPGAKQKKDPRPADICIQMLIDNLTDAVFNQRIVDAHNNGERYIYTQVDEVEALKKVTSKGTADEVGLLIRKAFDNSLAGQERVGADSVSGIAPLRWNFNASTTPPNARKFFYKMVNDGTVSRLDIATIIRSDDDDDTAPVLGIYDQQFAAELMPYICRLEAASGLIECPQARKLALEIKQENRDAARLYESEAYRVLSYRANVIAWLKGMVLYVAHGYKWSKEIADFVRWSEQYNLWCKMLYFGAQLEKELRDEIDIQRQSGPQNLLELLPDEFTREEYYQMRKLNGKQGTGDSTLRSWITRGHVALDDITGRYCKTQEYKRKYGNRE
;
A
#
# COMPACT_ATOMS: atom_id res chain seq x y z
N MET A 1 -13.83 -5.79 -22.06
CA MET A 1 -12.66 -6.17 -22.90
C MET A 1 -11.80 -7.10 -22.08
N ARG A 2 -11.10 -8.03 -22.71
CA ARG A 2 -10.17 -8.97 -22.07
C ARG A 2 -8.75 -8.74 -22.57
N PRO A 3 -7.71 -9.04 -21.79
CA PRO A 3 -6.33 -8.96 -22.27
C PRO A 3 -6.08 -9.97 -23.40
N ILE A 4 -5.24 -9.63 -24.33
CA ILE A 4 -4.72 -10.50 -25.38
C ILE A 4 -3.27 -10.81 -25.03
N CYS A 5 -2.98 -12.10 -24.85
CA CYS A 5 -1.71 -12.52 -24.24
C CYS A 5 -0.73 -13.19 -25.23
N SER A 6 -1.13 -13.34 -26.49
CA SER A 6 -0.25 -13.96 -27.50
C SER A 6 -0.47 -13.37 -28.89
N ARG A 7 0.58 -13.44 -29.72
CA ARG A 7 0.52 -13.09 -31.14
C ARG A 7 -0.53 -13.90 -31.89
N GLU A 8 -0.63 -15.19 -31.60
CA GLU A 8 -1.57 -16.10 -32.25
C GLU A 8 -3.02 -15.67 -32.01
N GLU A 9 -3.39 -15.39 -30.77
CA GLU A 9 -4.73 -14.89 -30.40
C GLU A 9 -5.02 -13.54 -31.05
N TYR A 10 -4.05 -12.63 -31.07
CA TYR A 10 -4.16 -11.32 -31.67
C TYR A 10 -4.42 -11.41 -33.18
N LEU A 11 -3.68 -12.26 -33.90
CA LEU A 11 -3.86 -12.46 -35.33
C LEU A 11 -5.16 -13.23 -35.64
N LYS A 12 -5.55 -14.20 -34.81
CA LYS A 12 -6.84 -14.91 -34.95
C LYS A 12 -8.04 -13.95 -34.89
N LEU A 13 -8.01 -12.95 -34.02
CA LEU A 13 -9.06 -11.93 -33.94
C LEU A 13 -9.06 -11.03 -35.16
N ARG A 14 -7.90 -10.67 -35.71
CA ARG A 14 -7.77 -9.86 -36.92
C ARG A 14 -8.22 -10.58 -38.17
N ASN A 15 -8.02 -11.88 -38.23
CA ASN A 15 -8.37 -12.74 -39.39
C ASN A 15 -9.73 -13.43 -39.22
N GLY A 16 -10.55 -13.01 -38.26
CA GLY A 16 -11.91 -13.54 -38.05
C GLY A 16 -12.74 -13.44 -39.35
N GLY A 17 -13.63 -14.45 -39.61
CA GLY A 17 -14.25 -14.68 -40.89
C GLY A 17 -14.99 -13.50 -41.54
N GLU A 18 -15.44 -12.51 -40.77
CA GLU A 18 -16.13 -11.33 -41.28
C GLU A 18 -15.23 -10.08 -41.35
N GLN A 19 -14.09 -10.06 -40.67
CA GLN A 19 -13.23 -8.87 -40.52
C GLN A 19 -12.80 -8.30 -41.86
N ALA A 20 -12.34 -9.13 -42.78
CA ALA A 20 -11.93 -8.72 -44.13
C ALA A 20 -13.08 -8.17 -44.98
N ALA A 21 -14.27 -8.77 -44.87
CA ALA A 21 -15.47 -8.31 -45.57
C ALA A 21 -15.94 -6.93 -45.05
N ILE A 22 -15.91 -6.75 -43.73
CA ILE A 22 -16.25 -5.47 -43.08
C ILE A 22 -15.23 -4.39 -43.46
N LEU A 23 -13.94 -4.70 -43.40
CA LEU A 23 -12.89 -3.76 -43.83
C LEU A 23 -13.03 -3.31 -45.26
N LYS A 24 -13.36 -4.26 -46.17
CA LYS A 24 -13.62 -3.95 -47.60
C LYS A 24 -14.85 -3.03 -47.77
N ALA A 25 -15.91 -3.26 -47.02
CA ALA A 25 -17.10 -2.39 -47.04
C ALA A 25 -16.77 -0.97 -46.57
N VAL A 26 -16.02 -0.83 -45.47
CA VAL A 26 -15.56 0.46 -44.93
C VAL A 26 -14.69 1.20 -45.95
N ARG A 27 -13.77 0.53 -46.62
CA ARG A 27 -12.92 1.13 -47.69
C ARG A 27 -13.68 1.48 -48.94
N SER A 28 -14.84 0.82 -49.18
CA SER A 28 -15.76 1.15 -50.31
C SER A 28 -16.75 2.25 -49.97
N GLY A 29 -16.71 2.84 -48.77
CA GLY A 29 -17.53 4.02 -48.39
C GLY A 29 -18.65 3.73 -47.40
N ASP A 30 -18.89 2.47 -46.98
CA ASP A 30 -19.88 2.14 -45.94
C ASP A 30 -19.27 2.34 -44.55
N GLU A 31 -19.22 3.59 -44.12
CA GLU A 31 -18.66 3.94 -42.78
C GLU A 31 -19.48 3.39 -41.62
N SER A 32 -20.75 3.04 -41.83
CA SER A 32 -21.61 2.51 -40.77
C SER A 32 -21.10 1.17 -40.23
N ARG A 33 -20.40 0.38 -41.06
CA ARG A 33 -19.80 -0.90 -40.71
C ARG A 33 -18.50 -0.78 -39.92
N LYS A 34 -17.89 0.41 -39.83
CA LYS A 34 -16.63 0.61 -39.10
C LYS A 34 -16.73 0.15 -37.63
N LYS A 35 -17.87 0.35 -37.00
CA LYS A 35 -18.12 -0.08 -35.59
C LYS A 35 -18.19 -1.58 -35.39
N ASP A 36 -18.35 -2.36 -36.47
CA ASP A 36 -18.41 -3.83 -36.43
C ASP A 36 -17.01 -4.47 -36.50
N LEU A 37 -15.96 -3.68 -36.79
CA LEU A 37 -14.59 -4.13 -36.76
C LEU A 37 -14.16 -4.47 -35.32
N VAL A 38 -13.25 -5.43 -35.18
CA VAL A 38 -12.61 -5.73 -33.91
C VAL A 38 -11.93 -4.49 -33.34
N GLN A 39 -12.05 -4.27 -32.04
CA GLN A 39 -11.57 -3.08 -31.37
C GLN A 39 -10.57 -3.45 -30.29
N PHE A 40 -9.39 -2.80 -30.29
CA PHE A 40 -8.39 -2.93 -29.26
C PHE A 40 -8.16 -1.59 -28.55
N ASN A 41 -7.78 -1.65 -27.29
CA ASN A 41 -7.23 -0.54 -26.55
C ASN A 41 -5.80 -0.89 -26.13
N TYR A 42 -4.87 0.06 -26.33
CA TYR A 42 -3.45 -0.13 -26.05
C TYR A 42 -2.92 0.85 -25.00
N SER A 43 -3.69 1.85 -24.61
CA SER A 43 -3.22 2.94 -23.74
C SER A 43 -3.68 2.82 -22.30
N CYS A 44 -4.69 1.99 -22.01
CA CYS A 44 -5.13 1.75 -20.65
C CYS A 44 -5.51 0.28 -20.41
N LEU A 45 -5.64 -0.05 -19.15
CA LEU A 45 -6.12 -1.34 -18.68
C LEU A 45 -7.57 -1.23 -18.27
N PRO A 46 -8.36 -2.28 -18.44
CA PRO A 46 -9.74 -2.28 -18.00
C PRO A 46 -9.84 -2.13 -16.49
N ASN A 47 -10.96 -1.60 -16.03
CA ASN A 47 -11.38 -1.67 -14.64
C ASN A 47 -11.57 -3.13 -14.22
N ASP A 48 -11.73 -3.40 -12.94
CA ASP A 48 -11.90 -4.75 -12.40
C ASP A 48 -13.19 -5.45 -12.89
N ASP A 49 -14.14 -4.67 -13.43
CA ASP A 49 -15.36 -5.15 -14.08
C ASP A 49 -15.19 -5.41 -15.61
N GLY A 50 -13.97 -5.29 -16.13
CA GLY A 50 -13.65 -5.46 -17.55
C GLY A 50 -14.03 -4.29 -18.44
N THR A 51 -14.57 -3.19 -17.91
CA THR A 51 -14.89 -1.98 -18.68
C THR A 51 -13.71 -1.04 -18.80
N LEU A 52 -13.65 -0.27 -19.90
CA LEU A 52 -12.65 0.80 -20.08
C LEU A 52 -13.18 2.16 -19.59
N LYS A 53 -14.49 2.35 -19.53
CA LYS A 53 -15.11 3.64 -19.23
C LYS A 53 -14.67 4.16 -17.86
N GLY A 54 -14.02 5.33 -17.87
CA GLY A 54 -13.54 5.98 -16.65
C GLY A 54 -12.29 5.33 -16.03
N SER A 55 -11.67 4.35 -16.69
CA SER A 55 -10.41 3.77 -16.21
C SER A 55 -9.31 4.84 -16.23
N LYS A 56 -8.55 4.90 -15.13
CA LYS A 56 -7.34 5.73 -14.99
C LYS A 56 -6.05 4.88 -15.01
N ARG A 57 -6.17 3.60 -15.30
CA ARG A 57 -5.07 2.62 -15.27
C ARG A 57 -4.35 2.65 -16.61
N MET A 58 -3.20 3.31 -16.67
CA MET A 58 -2.40 3.42 -17.88
C MET A 58 -1.64 2.12 -18.14
N SER A 59 -1.59 1.68 -19.42
CA SER A 59 -0.72 0.60 -19.86
C SER A 59 0.73 1.09 -20.07
N THR A 60 1.65 0.18 -20.29
CA THR A 60 3.06 0.49 -20.63
C THR A 60 3.23 1.00 -22.06
N THR A 61 2.14 1.10 -22.83
CA THR A 61 2.11 1.55 -24.20
C THR A 61 1.21 2.77 -24.40
N VAL A 62 1.43 3.47 -25.47
CA VAL A 62 0.62 4.60 -25.96
C VAL A 62 0.20 4.30 -27.38
N ALA A 63 -1.09 4.43 -27.67
CA ALA A 63 -1.61 4.33 -29.04
C ALA A 63 -1.82 5.72 -29.62
N MET A 64 -1.37 5.92 -30.85
CA MET A 64 -1.48 7.15 -31.62
C MET A 64 -2.20 6.89 -32.94
N ASP A 65 -3.11 7.76 -33.30
CA ASP A 65 -3.88 7.74 -34.55
C ASP A 65 -3.42 8.90 -35.43
N ILE A 66 -2.97 8.59 -36.62
CA ILE A 66 -2.57 9.57 -37.66
C ILE A 66 -3.54 9.44 -38.80
N ASP A 67 -4.49 10.36 -38.88
CA ASP A 67 -5.54 10.39 -39.91
C ASP A 67 -5.26 11.40 -41.03
N HIS A 68 -5.98 11.28 -42.13
CA HIS A 68 -5.99 12.21 -43.27
C HIS A 68 -4.61 12.42 -43.92
N VAL A 69 -3.79 11.39 -44.00
CA VAL A 69 -2.50 11.43 -44.71
C VAL A 69 -2.75 11.39 -46.21
N PRO A 70 -2.24 12.38 -46.98
CA PRO A 70 -2.32 12.34 -48.43
C PRO A 70 -1.69 11.06 -49.00
N PRO A 71 -2.27 10.47 -50.08
CA PRO A 71 -1.77 9.19 -50.62
C PRO A 71 -0.27 9.18 -50.95
N GLU A 72 0.24 10.30 -51.49
CA GLU A 72 1.64 10.48 -51.84
C GLU A 72 2.59 10.55 -50.61
N LYS A 73 2.04 10.84 -49.42
CA LYS A 73 2.79 10.92 -48.16
C LYS A 73 2.70 9.64 -47.33
N MET A 74 1.83 8.70 -47.67
CA MET A 74 1.64 7.46 -46.90
C MET A 74 2.92 6.64 -46.85
N LEU A 75 3.54 6.33 -47.99
CA LEU A 75 4.77 5.53 -48.01
C LEU A 75 5.96 6.22 -47.33
N PRO A 76 6.26 7.51 -47.60
CA PRO A 76 7.31 8.22 -46.87
C PRO A 76 7.09 8.27 -45.35
N LEU A 77 5.83 8.39 -44.90
CA LEU A 77 5.53 8.36 -43.45
C LEU A 77 5.76 6.99 -42.82
N LYS A 78 5.32 5.91 -43.52
CA LYS A 78 5.60 4.54 -43.06
C LYS A 78 7.10 4.31 -42.88
N GLU A 79 7.90 4.68 -43.90
CA GLU A 79 9.37 4.53 -43.85
C GLU A 79 9.97 5.34 -42.70
N ARG A 80 9.49 6.53 -42.43
CA ARG A 80 9.93 7.37 -41.31
C ARG A 80 9.60 6.73 -39.96
N ILE A 81 8.37 6.22 -39.80
CA ILE A 81 7.96 5.52 -38.54
C ILE A 81 8.86 4.31 -38.30
N LEU A 82 9.10 3.49 -39.33
CA LEU A 82 9.94 2.31 -39.22
C LEU A 82 11.43 2.65 -38.99
N ALA A 83 11.94 3.73 -39.60
CA ALA A 83 13.30 4.22 -39.35
C ALA A 83 13.50 4.69 -37.90
N LYS A 84 12.45 5.18 -37.28
CA LYS A 84 12.45 5.65 -35.89
C LYS A 84 11.95 4.62 -34.87
N LYS A 85 11.81 3.35 -35.27
CA LYS A 85 11.21 2.29 -34.43
C LYS A 85 11.90 2.10 -33.08
N GLU A 86 13.21 2.17 -33.02
CA GLU A 86 13.98 2.01 -31.78
C GLU A 86 13.80 3.23 -30.86
N GLU A 87 13.83 4.44 -31.43
CA GLU A 87 13.68 5.69 -30.69
C GLU A 87 12.26 5.84 -30.13
N LEU A 88 11.24 5.42 -30.88
CA LEU A 88 9.85 5.33 -30.43
C LEU A 88 9.62 4.22 -29.42
N GLY A 89 10.40 3.15 -29.43
CA GLY A 89 10.04 1.89 -28.81
C GLY A 89 8.76 1.33 -29.45
N LEU A 90 8.70 1.31 -30.78
CA LEU A 90 7.53 0.90 -31.56
C LEU A 90 7.15 -0.55 -31.25
N LYS A 91 5.86 -0.78 -30.95
CA LYS A 91 5.29 -2.10 -30.65
C LYS A 91 4.34 -2.60 -31.74
N MET A 92 3.64 -1.73 -32.40
CA MET A 92 2.74 -2.08 -33.50
C MET A 92 2.61 -0.91 -34.48
N LEU A 93 2.47 -1.22 -35.76
CA LEU A 93 2.10 -0.29 -36.81
C LEU A 93 1.14 -0.97 -37.77
N GLU A 94 -0.01 -0.33 -38.05
CA GLU A 94 -0.97 -0.80 -39.03
C GLU A 94 -1.50 0.36 -39.87
N GLU A 95 -2.01 0.07 -41.07
CA GLU A 95 -2.81 1.03 -41.79
C GLU A 95 -4.18 1.23 -41.11
N SER A 96 -4.69 2.47 -41.07
CA SER A 96 -6.01 2.74 -40.51
C SER A 96 -7.13 2.06 -41.30
N ALA A 97 -8.28 1.82 -40.67
CA ALA A 97 -9.40 1.12 -41.32
C ALA A 97 -9.87 1.78 -42.61
N ARG A 98 -9.73 3.09 -42.77
CA ARG A 98 -10.03 3.83 -43.98
C ARG A 98 -8.92 3.81 -45.04
N GLY A 99 -7.73 3.30 -44.69
CA GLY A 99 -6.56 3.32 -45.57
C GLY A 99 -5.99 4.72 -45.84
N LYS A 100 -6.30 5.71 -44.99
CA LYS A 100 -5.87 7.11 -45.12
C LYS A 100 -5.02 7.60 -43.97
N GLY A 101 -4.32 6.68 -43.31
CA GLY A 101 -3.49 6.98 -42.14
C GLY A 101 -2.95 5.74 -41.49
N TYR A 102 -2.40 5.89 -40.30
CA TYR A 102 -1.77 4.81 -39.55
C TYR A 102 -2.20 4.84 -38.10
N HIS A 103 -2.41 3.65 -37.51
CA HIS A 103 -2.39 3.45 -36.08
C HIS A 103 -1.03 2.94 -35.67
N LEU A 104 -0.41 3.53 -34.67
CA LEU A 104 0.84 3.03 -34.11
C LEU A 104 0.74 2.94 -32.59
N VAL A 105 1.42 1.93 -32.03
CA VAL A 105 1.55 1.70 -30.60
C VAL A 105 3.04 1.71 -30.27
N PHE A 106 3.44 2.48 -29.27
CA PHE A 106 4.81 2.64 -28.86
C PHE A 106 4.97 2.60 -27.34
N ALA A 107 6.19 2.41 -26.85
CA ALA A 107 6.49 2.33 -25.44
C ALA A 107 6.23 3.67 -24.75
N ARG A 108 5.50 3.65 -23.61
CA ARG A 108 5.20 4.84 -22.83
C ARG A 108 6.46 5.35 -22.13
N LYS A 109 6.77 6.63 -22.30
CA LYS A 109 7.69 7.34 -21.42
C LYS A 109 6.98 7.65 -20.11
N THR A 110 7.45 7.06 -19.02
CA THR A 110 6.78 7.05 -17.72
C THR A 110 6.75 8.40 -17.02
N GLU A 111 7.69 9.26 -17.36
CA GLU A 111 7.81 10.63 -16.90
C GLU A 111 6.86 11.61 -17.58
N LEU A 112 6.24 11.21 -18.70
CA LEU A 112 5.34 12.04 -19.48
C LEU A 112 3.88 11.65 -19.29
N SER A 113 2.97 12.62 -19.35
CA SER A 113 1.53 12.35 -19.41
C SER A 113 1.15 11.66 -20.74
N GLN A 114 -0.10 11.15 -20.84
CA GLN A 114 -0.62 10.60 -22.10
C GLN A 114 -0.48 11.59 -23.25
N GLU A 115 -0.89 12.85 -23.01
CA GLU A 115 -0.82 13.91 -24.01
C GLU A 115 0.61 14.28 -24.38
N ASP A 116 1.51 14.33 -23.42
CA ASP A 116 2.91 14.71 -23.68
C ASP A 116 3.66 13.58 -24.41
N ASN A 117 3.33 12.31 -24.16
CA ASN A 117 3.82 11.19 -24.97
C ASN A 117 3.38 11.31 -26.44
N LEU A 118 2.12 11.68 -26.68
CA LEU A 118 1.61 11.87 -28.03
C LEU A 118 2.26 13.08 -28.72
N LYS A 119 2.46 14.20 -28.02
CA LYS A 119 3.20 15.37 -28.55
C LYS A 119 4.63 15.02 -28.90
N TRP A 120 5.33 14.33 -28.01
CA TRP A 120 6.69 13.90 -28.26
C TRP A 120 6.80 13.02 -29.51
N ALA A 121 5.91 12.01 -29.66
CA ALA A 121 5.89 11.16 -30.84
C ALA A 121 5.52 11.93 -32.12
N SER A 122 4.59 12.88 -32.01
CA SER A 122 4.18 13.81 -33.09
C SER A 122 5.35 14.65 -33.56
N GLU A 123 6.10 15.28 -32.68
CA GLU A 123 7.29 16.06 -32.98
C GLU A 123 8.41 15.21 -33.59
N LEU A 124 8.67 14.02 -33.03
CA LEU A 124 9.68 13.07 -33.53
C LEU A 124 9.40 12.61 -34.97
N LEU A 125 8.11 12.41 -35.30
CA LEU A 125 7.65 11.96 -36.61
C LEU A 125 7.33 13.11 -37.58
N GLY A 126 7.22 14.34 -37.10
CA GLY A 126 6.83 15.51 -37.88
C GLY A 126 5.42 15.36 -38.47
N VAL A 127 4.46 14.87 -37.67
CA VAL A 127 3.05 14.63 -38.07
C VAL A 127 2.10 15.01 -36.95
N ASP A 128 0.89 15.43 -37.32
CA ASP A 128 -0.19 15.64 -36.37
C ASP A 128 -0.85 14.32 -35.99
N TYR A 129 -1.35 14.23 -34.77
CA TYR A 129 -2.13 13.09 -34.28
C TYR A 129 -3.58 13.48 -33.99
N ASP A 130 -4.50 12.52 -34.07
CA ASP A 130 -5.89 12.75 -33.65
C ASP A 130 -5.98 13.02 -32.13
N LYS A 131 -6.50 14.21 -31.81
CA LYS A 131 -6.66 14.67 -30.41
C LYS A 131 -7.50 13.73 -29.53
N GLY A 132 -8.34 12.88 -30.14
CA GLY A 132 -9.08 11.85 -29.41
C GLY A 132 -8.18 10.79 -28.75
N ALA A 133 -6.95 10.60 -29.23
CA ALA A 133 -5.96 9.70 -28.62
C ALA A 133 -5.45 10.14 -27.22
N LYS A 134 -5.78 11.36 -26.79
CA LYS A 134 -5.52 11.84 -25.40
C LYS A 134 -6.34 11.07 -24.36
N ASP A 135 -7.52 10.58 -24.75
CA ASP A 135 -8.31 9.71 -23.91
C ASP A 135 -7.70 8.30 -23.91
N ILE A 136 -7.13 7.88 -22.79
CA ILE A 136 -6.52 6.56 -22.66
C ILE A 136 -7.51 5.40 -22.84
N THR A 137 -8.81 5.67 -22.65
CA THR A 137 -9.88 4.66 -22.80
C THR A 137 -10.34 4.48 -24.24
N ARG A 138 -9.81 5.29 -25.17
CA ARG A 138 -10.15 5.21 -26.59
C ARG A 138 -9.78 3.85 -27.17
N VAL A 139 -10.70 3.26 -27.93
CA VAL A 139 -10.47 2.03 -28.69
C VAL A 139 -10.09 2.35 -30.15
N PHE A 140 -9.31 1.47 -30.74
CA PHE A 140 -8.87 1.52 -32.12
C PHE A 140 -9.56 0.43 -32.90
N TYR A 141 -10.18 0.78 -34.03
CA TYR A 141 -10.78 -0.16 -34.96
C TYR A 141 -9.66 -0.79 -35.78
N THR A 142 -9.40 -2.06 -35.51
CA THR A 142 -8.25 -2.74 -36.10
C THR A 142 -8.54 -3.25 -37.51
N THR A 143 -7.49 -3.49 -38.25
CA THR A 143 -7.52 -4.02 -39.62
C THR A 143 -7.17 -5.52 -39.63
N THR A 144 -7.05 -6.15 -40.80
CA THR A 144 -6.62 -7.54 -40.92
C THR A 144 -5.09 -7.65 -40.79
N GLU A 145 -4.56 -8.87 -40.73
CA GLU A 145 -3.12 -9.10 -40.69
C GLU A 145 -2.41 -8.55 -41.94
N HIS A 146 -3.09 -8.48 -43.08
CA HIS A 146 -2.53 -7.95 -44.34
C HIS A 146 -2.12 -6.47 -44.20
N GLU A 147 -2.86 -5.68 -43.43
CA GLU A 147 -2.59 -4.26 -43.19
C GLU A 147 -1.65 -4.01 -41.98
N LEU A 148 -1.26 -5.07 -41.29
CA LEU A 148 -0.33 -4.99 -40.16
C LEU A 148 1.12 -4.90 -40.70
N LEU A 149 1.77 -3.77 -40.49
CA LEU A 149 3.07 -3.46 -41.07
C LEU A 149 4.24 -3.79 -40.15
N TYR A 150 4.00 -3.79 -38.82
CA TYR A 150 4.98 -4.12 -37.79
C TYR A 150 4.27 -4.60 -36.52
N LEU A 151 4.82 -5.63 -35.88
CA LEU A 151 4.35 -6.12 -34.60
C LEU A 151 5.53 -6.71 -33.79
N ASP A 152 5.73 -6.20 -32.60
CA ASP A 152 6.72 -6.65 -31.62
C ASP A 152 6.03 -7.49 -30.53
N ASP A 153 6.55 -8.68 -30.26
CA ASP A 153 5.92 -9.59 -29.30
C ASP A 153 5.90 -9.07 -27.85
N SER A 154 6.75 -8.12 -27.53
CA SER A 154 6.72 -7.47 -26.21
C SER A 154 5.44 -6.66 -25.92
N ILE A 155 4.59 -6.42 -26.94
CA ILE A 155 3.25 -5.83 -26.72
C ILE A 155 2.36 -6.76 -25.89
N PHE A 156 2.59 -8.07 -25.92
CA PHE A 156 1.82 -9.08 -25.18
C PHE A 156 2.36 -9.32 -23.77
N THR A 157 3.53 -8.76 -23.41
CA THR A 157 4.17 -8.86 -22.09
C THR A 157 4.03 -7.53 -21.32
N GLN A 158 2.84 -7.00 -21.21
CA GLN A 158 2.64 -5.67 -20.63
C GLN A 158 2.78 -5.68 -19.11
N GLU A 159 3.72 -4.89 -18.59
CA GLU A 159 3.75 -4.50 -17.18
C GLU A 159 2.84 -3.29 -16.94
N VAL A 160 2.01 -3.36 -15.90
CA VAL A 160 1.09 -2.28 -15.56
C VAL A 160 1.82 -1.15 -14.89
N PHE A 161 1.69 0.04 -15.43
CA PHE A 161 2.36 1.25 -14.96
C PHE A 161 1.99 1.67 -13.53
N LEU A 162 0.83 1.36 -13.01
CA LEU A 162 0.34 1.75 -11.68
C LEU A 162 0.26 0.60 -10.68
N GLY A 163 1.14 -0.39 -10.75
CA GLY A 163 1.32 -1.38 -9.68
C GLY A 163 0.23 -2.43 -9.54
N THR A 164 -0.60 -2.62 -10.55
CA THR A 164 -1.46 -3.81 -10.63
C THR A 164 -0.71 -4.88 -11.40
N ASP A 165 -0.41 -5.99 -10.75
CA ASP A 165 0.36 -7.08 -11.35
C ASP A 165 -0.48 -7.80 -12.40
N LEU A 166 -0.26 -7.47 -13.67
CA LEU A 166 -0.86 -8.20 -14.79
C LEU A 166 -0.43 -9.68 -14.83
N ARG A 167 0.66 -10.06 -14.14
CA ARG A 167 1.06 -11.46 -14.05
C ARG A 167 0.00 -12.33 -13.40
N GLY A 168 -0.79 -11.79 -12.48
CA GLY A 168 -1.96 -12.48 -11.92
C GLY A 168 -3.10 -12.67 -12.93
N PHE A 169 -3.24 -11.76 -13.90
CA PHE A 169 -4.25 -11.83 -14.96
C PHE A 169 -3.77 -12.71 -16.13
N ILE A 170 -2.49 -12.60 -16.49
CA ILE A 170 -1.87 -13.38 -17.56
C ILE A 170 -1.74 -14.86 -17.16
N ASN A 171 -1.37 -15.16 -15.89
CA ASN A 171 -1.25 -16.54 -15.42
C ASN A 171 -2.60 -17.27 -15.26
N LYS A 172 -3.71 -16.57 -15.13
CA LYS A 172 -5.04 -17.21 -15.13
C LYS A 172 -5.53 -17.60 -16.53
N ASP A 173 -5.18 -16.78 -17.54
CA ASP A 173 -5.60 -17.07 -18.92
C ASP A 173 -4.62 -17.98 -19.67
N THR A 174 -3.32 -17.97 -19.33
CA THR A 174 -2.34 -18.92 -19.89
C THR A 174 -2.49 -20.33 -19.32
N ALA A 175 -2.98 -20.49 -18.09
CA ALA A 175 -3.32 -21.82 -17.54
C ALA A 175 -4.49 -22.45 -18.28
N ASN A 176 -5.42 -21.65 -18.80
CA ASN A 176 -6.56 -22.14 -19.60
C ASN A 176 -6.21 -22.35 -21.10
N CYS A 177 -5.10 -21.76 -21.59
CA CYS A 177 -4.66 -21.93 -22.98
C CYS A 177 -3.74 -23.16 -23.20
N ALA A 178 -3.20 -23.74 -22.11
CA ALA A 178 -2.29 -24.89 -22.21
C ALA A 178 -2.99 -26.26 -22.33
N ASP A 179 -4.30 -26.33 -22.08
CA ASP A 179 -5.05 -27.59 -22.08
C ASP A 179 -5.88 -27.87 -23.35
N GLU A 180 -5.83 -26.99 -24.36
CA GLU A 180 -6.59 -27.22 -25.62
C GLU A 180 -5.81 -27.89 -26.76
N SER A 181 -4.63 -28.43 -26.54
CA SER A 181 -3.87 -29.14 -27.58
C SER A 181 -3.74 -30.65 -27.38
N SER A 182 -4.85 -31.32 -27.02
CA SER A 182 -4.94 -32.78 -27.22
C SER A 182 -6.39 -33.25 -27.30
N VAL A 183 -6.97 -33.06 -28.48
CA VAL A 183 -8.19 -33.78 -28.85
C VAL A 183 -7.79 -35.11 -29.47
N SER A 184 -7.91 -36.17 -28.71
CA SER A 184 -8.21 -37.50 -29.27
C SER A 184 -9.25 -38.15 -28.37
N GLN A 185 -10.33 -38.55 -29.07
CA GLN A 185 -11.51 -39.23 -28.57
C GLN A 185 -11.20 -40.32 -27.53
N LYS A 186 -11.93 -40.27 -26.40
CA LYS A 186 -12.54 -41.47 -25.80
C LYS A 186 -13.64 -41.09 -24.80
N GLU A 187 -14.69 -41.87 -24.91
CA GLU A 187 -15.96 -41.81 -24.22
C GLU A 187 -15.93 -41.72 -22.69
N SER A 188 -16.94 -40.95 -22.20
CA SER A 188 -17.67 -41.10 -20.95
C SER A 188 -17.02 -41.89 -19.80
N ARG A 189 -16.64 -41.20 -18.76
CA ARG A 189 -16.95 -41.55 -17.35
C ARG A 189 -17.11 -40.32 -16.51
N VAL A 190 -18.31 -40.08 -16.04
CA VAL A 190 -18.72 -39.09 -15.06
C VAL A 190 -17.95 -39.33 -13.76
N ASN A 191 -17.25 -38.34 -13.27
CA ASN A 191 -16.86 -38.26 -11.86
C ASN A 191 -17.23 -36.88 -11.33
N PRO A 192 -18.13 -36.76 -10.36
CA PRO A 192 -18.58 -35.49 -9.80
C PRO A 192 -17.80 -35.17 -8.55
N CYS A 193 -16.79 -34.30 -8.69
CA CYS A 193 -16.31 -33.49 -7.58
C CYS A 193 -16.22 -32.05 -8.09
N GLN A 194 -17.37 -31.44 -8.32
CA GLN A 194 -17.43 -29.98 -8.45
C GLN A 194 -17.41 -29.40 -7.04
N GLU A 195 -16.35 -28.70 -6.71
CA GLU A 195 -16.20 -28.00 -5.45
C GLU A 195 -17.42 -27.11 -5.17
N ASN A 196 -18.01 -27.22 -3.98
CA ASN A 196 -19.20 -26.47 -3.56
C ASN A 196 -18.86 -25.05 -3.12
N ASN A 197 -17.91 -24.41 -3.84
CA ASN A 197 -17.42 -23.07 -3.54
C ASN A 197 -17.32 -22.18 -4.79
N TYR A 198 -17.28 -20.87 -4.56
CA TYR A 198 -17.02 -19.85 -5.56
C TYR A 198 -15.83 -19.00 -5.11
N ASN A 199 -14.70 -19.06 -5.86
CA ASN A 199 -13.45 -18.37 -5.51
C ASN A 199 -12.95 -18.67 -4.07
N GLY A 200 -13.08 -19.93 -3.64
CA GLY A 200 -12.66 -20.37 -2.31
C GLY A 200 -13.65 -20.04 -1.17
N MET A 201 -14.83 -19.52 -1.49
CA MET A 201 -15.91 -19.24 -0.52
C MET A 201 -17.02 -20.27 -0.72
N GLU A 202 -17.41 -20.95 0.36
CA GLU A 202 -18.53 -21.91 0.33
C GLU A 202 -19.84 -21.19 -0.02
N PHE A 203 -20.67 -21.80 -0.88
CA PHE A 203 -21.96 -21.22 -1.23
C PHE A 203 -22.90 -21.07 -0.04
N SER A 204 -22.83 -21.98 0.92
CA SER A 204 -23.57 -21.87 2.19
C SER A 204 -23.25 -20.57 2.95
N ASP A 205 -21.96 -20.20 2.99
CA ASP A 205 -21.52 -18.97 3.65
C ASP A 205 -21.94 -17.72 2.88
N ILE A 206 -21.91 -17.78 1.53
CA ILE A 206 -22.39 -16.70 0.67
C ILE A 206 -23.89 -16.46 0.92
N ILE A 207 -24.69 -17.52 1.00
CA ILE A 207 -26.14 -17.45 1.25
C ILE A 207 -26.42 -16.95 2.68
N ALA A 208 -25.71 -17.46 3.67
CA ALA A 208 -25.86 -17.02 5.05
C ALA A 208 -25.55 -15.52 5.19
N LYS A 209 -24.48 -15.06 4.56
CA LYS A 209 -24.11 -13.63 4.54
C LYS A 209 -25.09 -12.77 3.77
N TYR A 210 -25.67 -13.31 2.68
CA TYR A 210 -26.76 -12.64 1.95
C TYR A 210 -27.97 -12.39 2.84
N TRP A 211 -28.43 -13.41 3.60
CA TRP A 211 -29.54 -13.26 4.52
C TRP A 211 -29.24 -12.33 5.67
N GLU A 212 -28.02 -12.37 6.21
CA GLU A 212 -27.58 -11.43 7.25
C GLU A 212 -27.70 -9.98 6.78
N MET A 213 -27.21 -9.69 5.57
CA MET A 213 -27.12 -8.32 5.06
C MET A 213 -28.45 -7.77 4.53
N PHE A 214 -29.31 -8.62 3.94
CA PHE A 214 -30.51 -8.17 3.20
C PHE A 214 -31.83 -8.67 3.75
N ASN A 215 -31.82 -9.55 4.76
CA ASN A 215 -33.03 -10.05 5.42
C ASN A 215 -32.89 -10.13 6.95
N GLY A 216 -31.95 -9.41 7.55
CA GLY A 216 -31.76 -9.40 9.01
C GLY A 216 -31.41 -10.76 9.61
N GLY A 217 -30.76 -11.65 8.84
CA GLY A 217 -30.38 -12.99 9.24
C GLY A 217 -31.54 -14.03 9.17
N LYS A 218 -32.75 -13.64 8.76
CA LYS A 218 -33.88 -14.54 8.65
C LYS A 218 -33.85 -15.28 7.32
N VAL A 219 -33.99 -16.59 7.36
CA VAL A 219 -34.15 -17.43 6.16
C VAL A 219 -35.62 -17.40 5.64
N PRO A 220 -35.86 -17.66 4.35
CA PRO A 220 -37.20 -17.73 3.78
C PRO A 220 -38.13 -18.72 4.52
N ASN A 221 -39.41 -18.35 4.69
CA ASN A 221 -40.42 -19.15 5.35
C ASN A 221 -41.75 -19.15 4.57
N THR A 222 -42.76 -19.84 5.05
CA THR A 222 -44.04 -20.10 4.35
C THR A 222 -44.76 -18.84 3.83
N GLY A 223 -44.45 -17.64 4.28
CA GLY A 223 -45.11 -16.41 3.80
C GLY A 223 -44.35 -15.66 2.72
N ASP A 224 -43.02 -15.87 2.63
CA ASP A 224 -42.14 -15.09 1.78
C ASP A 224 -41.16 -15.92 0.93
N ARG A 225 -41.17 -17.26 1.10
CA ARG A 225 -40.21 -18.20 0.49
C ARG A 225 -40.07 -18.04 -1.03
N ASN A 226 -41.19 -17.82 -1.75
CA ASN A 226 -41.17 -17.64 -3.20
C ASN A 226 -40.38 -16.40 -3.61
N VAL A 227 -40.68 -15.25 -3.02
CA VAL A 227 -40.06 -13.97 -3.36
C VAL A 227 -38.59 -13.97 -3.00
N LEU A 228 -38.26 -14.37 -1.77
CA LEU A 228 -36.90 -14.35 -1.27
C LEU A 228 -36.00 -15.36 -2.00
N THR A 229 -36.51 -16.58 -2.28
CA THR A 229 -35.74 -17.58 -3.06
C THR A 229 -35.54 -17.14 -4.49
N PHE A 230 -36.52 -16.47 -5.11
CA PHE A 230 -36.40 -15.91 -6.44
C PHE A 230 -35.31 -14.82 -6.45
N GLU A 231 -35.32 -13.86 -5.51
CA GLU A 231 -34.29 -12.81 -5.40
C GLU A 231 -32.88 -13.37 -5.18
N LEU A 232 -32.78 -14.41 -4.33
CA LEU A 232 -31.51 -15.10 -4.11
C LEU A 232 -31.03 -15.79 -5.39
N ALA A 233 -31.92 -16.50 -6.09
CA ALA A 233 -31.60 -17.20 -7.33
C ALA A 233 -31.18 -16.24 -8.45
N VAL A 234 -31.85 -15.09 -8.62
CA VAL A 234 -31.46 -14.03 -9.55
C VAL A 234 -30.08 -13.49 -9.19
N THR A 235 -29.79 -13.40 -7.89
CA THR A 235 -28.51 -12.90 -7.39
C THR A 235 -27.37 -13.88 -7.67
N LEU A 236 -27.56 -15.18 -7.43
CA LEU A 236 -26.52 -16.22 -7.53
C LEU A 236 -26.34 -16.82 -8.92
N ARG A 237 -27.36 -16.75 -9.82
CA ARG A 237 -27.34 -17.45 -11.12
C ARG A 237 -26.07 -17.17 -11.95
N GLY A 238 -25.48 -15.96 -11.87
CA GLY A 238 -24.27 -15.59 -12.61
C GLY A 238 -23.04 -16.39 -12.17
N ILE A 239 -22.89 -16.60 -10.86
CA ILE A 239 -21.80 -17.41 -10.29
C ILE A 239 -22.08 -18.90 -10.29
N CYS A 240 -23.34 -19.29 -10.57
CA CYS A 240 -23.75 -20.68 -10.83
C CYS A 240 -23.74 -21.03 -12.34
N GLY A 241 -23.12 -20.18 -13.20
CA GLY A 241 -23.02 -20.44 -14.63
C GLY A 241 -24.34 -20.45 -15.39
N PHE A 242 -25.41 -19.85 -14.84
CA PHE A 242 -26.78 -19.89 -15.36
C PHE A 242 -27.35 -21.32 -15.51
N SER A 243 -26.87 -22.28 -14.71
CA SER A 243 -27.32 -23.66 -14.70
C SER A 243 -28.38 -23.85 -13.62
N LEU A 244 -29.53 -24.44 -14.00
CA LEU A 244 -30.60 -24.84 -13.08
C LEU A 244 -30.08 -25.87 -12.08
N GLU A 245 -29.43 -26.93 -12.59
CA GLU A 245 -28.84 -27.97 -11.75
C GLU A 245 -27.92 -27.41 -10.68
N ARG A 246 -27.08 -26.42 -11.06
CA ARG A 246 -26.18 -25.80 -10.11
C ARG A 246 -26.89 -24.91 -9.09
N LEU A 247 -27.95 -24.19 -9.49
CA LEU A 247 -28.78 -23.44 -8.56
C LEU A 247 -29.47 -24.36 -7.55
N MET A 248 -29.99 -25.51 -8.02
CA MET A 248 -30.63 -26.51 -7.17
C MET A 248 -29.67 -27.20 -6.18
N GLN A 249 -28.38 -27.31 -6.54
CA GLN A 249 -27.36 -27.84 -5.63
C GLN A 249 -26.98 -26.85 -4.55
N VAL A 250 -27.01 -25.56 -4.86
CA VAL A 250 -26.44 -24.46 -4.04
C VAL A 250 -27.50 -23.82 -3.15
N ILE A 251 -28.71 -23.57 -3.68
CA ILE A 251 -29.80 -22.92 -2.94
C ILE A 251 -30.61 -23.96 -2.18
N PRO A 252 -30.71 -23.84 -0.83
CA PRO A 252 -31.54 -24.77 -0.04
C PRO A 252 -32.97 -24.75 -0.49
N ASN A 253 -33.63 -25.92 -0.42
CA ASN A 253 -35.07 -26.01 -0.65
C ASN A 253 -35.83 -25.52 0.59
N TYR A 254 -36.30 -24.28 0.55
CA TYR A 254 -37.04 -23.64 1.66
C TYR A 254 -38.52 -24.08 1.74
N TRP A 255 -38.96 -25.02 0.86
CA TRP A 255 -40.27 -25.69 0.93
C TRP A 255 -40.19 -27.00 1.70
N ALA A 256 -39.00 -27.56 1.88
CA ALA A 256 -38.84 -28.79 2.64
C ALA A 256 -39.09 -28.56 4.14
N ALA A 257 -39.69 -29.55 4.79
CA ALA A 257 -39.84 -29.58 6.24
C ALA A 257 -38.47 -29.71 6.95
N PRO A 258 -38.38 -29.41 8.27
CA PRO A 258 -37.10 -29.49 9.00
C PRO A 258 -36.44 -30.89 9.00
N ASP A 259 -37.23 -31.95 8.77
CA ASP A 259 -36.77 -33.34 8.61
C ASP A 259 -36.26 -33.66 7.19
N GLY A 260 -36.29 -32.66 6.28
CA GLY A 260 -35.89 -32.82 4.88
C GLY A 260 -36.96 -33.38 3.96
N THR A 261 -38.16 -33.71 4.47
CA THR A 261 -39.27 -34.19 3.64
C THR A 261 -39.90 -33.05 2.85
N CYS A 262 -40.23 -33.30 1.58
CA CYS A 262 -40.85 -32.34 0.69
C CYS A 262 -41.93 -33.04 -0.15
N THR A 263 -43.10 -32.42 -0.32
CA THR A 263 -44.11 -32.95 -1.25
C THR A 263 -43.65 -32.75 -2.69
N ALA A 264 -44.19 -33.53 -3.62
CA ALA A 264 -43.89 -33.38 -5.05
C ALA A 264 -44.31 -32.00 -5.58
N GLU A 265 -45.38 -31.43 -5.04
CA GLU A 265 -45.91 -30.12 -5.40
C GLU A 265 -44.97 -28.99 -4.89
N ASP A 266 -44.54 -29.04 -3.61
CA ASP A 266 -43.59 -28.10 -3.02
C ASP A 266 -42.25 -28.16 -3.73
N TYR A 267 -41.76 -29.36 -4.09
CA TYR A 267 -40.50 -29.48 -4.85
C TYR A 267 -40.61 -28.85 -6.25
N ALA A 268 -41.74 -29.08 -6.94
CA ALA A 268 -41.98 -28.48 -8.25
C ALA A 268 -42.10 -26.95 -8.18
N GLU A 269 -42.71 -26.41 -7.11
CA GLU A 269 -42.80 -24.97 -6.89
C GLU A 269 -41.43 -24.33 -6.63
N TRP A 270 -40.58 -24.97 -5.82
CA TRP A 270 -39.19 -24.54 -5.62
C TRP A 270 -38.41 -24.56 -6.92
N GLN A 271 -38.43 -25.66 -7.67
CA GLN A 271 -37.75 -25.78 -8.96
C GLN A 271 -38.23 -24.69 -9.94
N HIS A 272 -39.56 -24.49 -10.04
CA HIS A 272 -40.16 -23.48 -10.92
C HIS A 272 -39.70 -22.05 -10.54
N THR A 273 -39.56 -21.79 -9.25
CA THR A 273 -39.02 -20.48 -8.76
C THR A 273 -37.58 -20.24 -9.25
N LEU A 274 -36.71 -21.25 -9.22
CA LEU A 274 -35.34 -21.17 -9.73
C LEU A 274 -35.30 -21.04 -11.28
N GLU A 275 -36.16 -21.77 -12.00
CA GLU A 275 -36.29 -21.65 -13.45
C GLU A 275 -36.71 -20.23 -13.88
N ASN A 276 -37.66 -19.64 -13.17
CA ASN A 276 -38.13 -18.29 -13.44
C ASN A 276 -37.02 -17.25 -13.20
N ALA A 277 -36.18 -17.43 -12.19
CA ALA A 277 -35.02 -16.59 -11.95
C ALA A 277 -34.01 -16.63 -13.10
N LEU A 278 -33.89 -17.76 -13.81
CA LEU A 278 -33.00 -17.88 -14.97
C LEU A 278 -33.56 -17.17 -16.24
N LYS A 279 -34.89 -16.99 -16.32
CA LYS A 279 -35.55 -16.29 -17.46
C LYS A 279 -35.39 -14.78 -17.42
N GLU A 280 -35.06 -14.21 -16.26
CA GLU A 280 -34.82 -12.76 -16.12
C GLU A 280 -33.70 -12.28 -17.04
N PRO A 281 -33.78 -11.04 -17.57
CA PRO A 281 -32.75 -10.47 -18.45
C PRO A 281 -31.36 -10.56 -17.82
N ARG A 282 -30.36 -10.96 -18.61
CA ARG A 282 -28.96 -11.01 -18.18
C ARG A 282 -28.46 -9.60 -18.00
N LYS A 283 -28.31 -9.15 -16.76
CA LYS A 283 -27.59 -7.95 -16.37
C LYS A 283 -26.27 -8.43 -15.76
N GLY A 284 -25.24 -7.58 -15.76
CA GLY A 284 -23.94 -7.91 -15.12
C GLY A 284 -24.12 -8.36 -13.65
N MET A 285 -23.03 -8.71 -12.97
CA MET A 285 -23.07 -9.20 -11.59
C MET A 285 -23.93 -8.30 -10.70
N PRO A 286 -24.97 -8.84 -10.04
CA PRO A 286 -25.89 -8.07 -9.21
C PRO A 286 -25.17 -7.29 -8.11
N TYR A 287 -25.63 -6.08 -7.83
CA TYR A 287 -25.04 -5.22 -6.79
C TYR A 287 -25.00 -5.88 -5.42
N ARG A 288 -26.11 -6.54 -5.00
CA ARG A 288 -26.18 -7.27 -3.73
C ARG A 288 -25.14 -8.38 -3.64
N LEU A 289 -24.89 -9.12 -4.73
CA LEU A 289 -23.86 -10.16 -4.76
C LEU A 289 -22.45 -9.55 -4.62
N LYS A 290 -22.19 -8.45 -5.30
CA LYS A 290 -20.91 -7.73 -5.13
C LYS A 290 -20.67 -7.32 -3.68
N GLN A 291 -21.67 -6.79 -3.01
CA GLN A 291 -21.59 -6.41 -1.59
C GLN A 291 -21.35 -7.64 -0.68
N VAL A 292 -22.07 -8.76 -0.90
CA VAL A 292 -21.87 -10.01 -0.13
C VAL A 292 -20.45 -10.53 -0.33
N LEU A 293 -19.99 -10.67 -1.57
CA LEU A 293 -18.65 -11.17 -1.87
C LEU A 293 -17.55 -10.21 -1.34
N GLN A 294 -17.79 -8.92 -1.36
CA GLN A 294 -16.89 -7.93 -0.78
C GLN A 294 -16.88 -8.02 0.75
N ALA A 295 -18.03 -8.13 1.39
CA ALA A 295 -18.14 -8.32 2.85
C ALA A 295 -17.51 -9.65 3.28
N MET A 296 -17.67 -10.73 2.51
CA MET A 296 -17.05 -12.03 2.79
C MET A 296 -15.53 -12.00 2.54
N LYS A 297 -15.07 -11.32 1.49
CA LYS A 297 -13.63 -11.09 1.27
C LYS A 297 -13.03 -10.26 2.41
N SER A 298 -13.73 -9.23 2.89
CA SER A 298 -13.32 -8.48 4.08
C SER A 298 -13.44 -9.33 5.35
N THR A 299 -14.45 -10.21 5.49
CA THR A 299 -14.57 -11.14 6.63
C THR A 299 -13.60 -12.32 6.53
N ALA A 300 -13.32 -12.85 5.34
CA ALA A 300 -12.28 -13.86 5.12
C ALA A 300 -10.88 -13.24 5.26
N ALA A 301 -10.68 -12.00 4.85
CA ALA A 301 -9.47 -11.23 5.11
C ALA A 301 -9.37 -10.83 6.60
N VAL A 302 -10.48 -10.51 7.27
CA VAL A 302 -10.55 -10.31 8.73
C VAL A 302 -10.40 -11.63 9.48
N LYS A 303 -10.93 -12.77 9.01
CA LYS A 303 -10.61 -14.10 9.56
C LYS A 303 -9.18 -14.54 9.23
N ALA A 304 -8.67 -14.28 8.03
CA ALA A 304 -7.28 -14.50 7.68
C ALA A 304 -6.35 -13.48 8.36
N CYS A 305 -6.81 -12.26 8.66
CA CYS A 305 -6.06 -11.23 9.38
C CYS A 305 -6.43 -11.18 10.87
N GLY A 306 -7.59 -11.59 11.29
CA GLY A 306 -7.96 -11.79 12.71
C GLY A 306 -7.23 -12.97 13.35
N GLY A 307 -6.85 -13.97 12.54
CA GLY A 307 -5.91 -15.04 12.96
C GLY A 307 -4.45 -14.62 12.88
N THR A 308 -4.06 -13.69 11.99
CA THR A 308 -2.66 -13.28 11.76
C THR A 308 -2.23 -12.07 12.56
N MET A 309 -3.15 -11.26 13.11
CA MET A 309 -2.77 -10.22 14.08
C MET A 309 -2.40 -10.80 15.46
N GLN A 310 -2.76 -12.02 15.79
CA GLN A 310 -2.37 -12.67 17.03
C GLN A 310 -0.95 -13.24 17.01
N THR A 311 -0.42 -13.55 15.82
CA THR A 311 0.94 -14.09 15.66
C THR A 311 1.82 -13.15 14.84
N PRO A 312 3.12 -12.99 15.22
CA PRO A 312 4.03 -12.16 14.46
C PRO A 312 4.29 -12.75 13.07
N PRO A 313 4.56 -11.89 12.06
CA PRO A 313 5.01 -12.36 10.76
C PRO A 313 6.23 -13.27 10.88
N PRO A 314 6.25 -14.46 10.25
CA PRO A 314 7.36 -15.38 10.36
C PRO A 314 8.63 -14.81 9.70
N MET A 315 9.75 -14.90 10.40
CA MET A 315 11.05 -14.46 9.87
C MET A 315 11.45 -15.32 8.65
N PRO A 316 12.04 -14.72 7.59
CA PRO A 316 12.44 -15.46 6.40
C PRO A 316 13.40 -16.62 6.75
N LYS A 317 13.23 -17.77 6.11
CA LYS A 317 14.10 -18.94 6.30
C LYS A 317 15.56 -18.67 5.84
N ARG A 318 15.72 -17.84 4.83
CA ARG A 318 17.04 -17.39 4.34
C ARG A 318 17.22 -15.93 4.71
N LEU A 319 18.27 -15.65 5.49
CA LEU A 319 18.61 -14.33 5.97
C LEU A 319 19.85 -13.79 5.26
N PRO A 320 19.96 -12.45 5.13
CA PRO A 320 21.21 -11.84 4.71
C PRO A 320 22.37 -12.32 5.59
N PRO A 321 23.56 -12.61 5.03
CA PRO A 321 24.69 -13.17 5.80
C PRO A 321 25.02 -12.41 7.07
N LEU A 322 24.99 -11.08 7.07
CA LEU A 322 25.21 -10.28 8.29
C LEU A 322 24.12 -10.53 9.35
N ILE A 323 22.85 -10.54 8.97
CA ILE A 323 21.75 -10.80 9.92
C ILE A 323 21.81 -12.23 10.43
N LYS A 324 22.15 -13.21 9.56
CA LYS A 324 22.36 -14.60 9.96
C LYS A 324 23.47 -14.70 11.00
N LEU A 325 24.60 -14.01 10.80
CA LEU A 325 25.72 -13.94 11.75
C LEU A 325 25.28 -13.35 13.09
N LEU A 326 24.64 -12.16 13.07
CA LEU A 326 24.25 -11.44 14.29
C LEU A 326 23.18 -12.17 15.12
N THR A 327 22.39 -13.04 14.49
CA THR A 327 21.32 -13.81 15.14
C THR A 327 21.65 -15.27 15.39
N LYS A 328 22.90 -15.72 15.08
CA LYS A 328 23.26 -17.15 15.19
C LYS A 328 23.26 -17.68 16.62
N ASN A 329 23.63 -16.82 17.57
CA ASN A 329 23.86 -17.16 18.96
C ASN A 329 22.65 -16.96 19.90
N VAL A 330 21.45 -16.76 19.32
CA VAL A 330 20.21 -16.63 20.11
C VAL A 330 19.16 -17.64 19.66
N PRO A 331 18.31 -18.13 20.58
CA PRO A 331 17.15 -18.97 20.23
C PRO A 331 16.24 -18.30 19.19
N TRP A 332 15.47 -19.10 18.45
CA TRP A 332 14.69 -18.65 17.30
C TRP A 332 13.71 -17.51 17.65
N TYR A 333 13.08 -17.52 18.82
CA TYR A 333 12.11 -16.53 19.27
C TYR A 333 12.72 -15.18 19.69
N TYR A 334 14.06 -15.11 19.90
CA TYR A 334 14.79 -13.85 20.10
C TYR A 334 15.30 -13.23 18.79
N LYS A 335 15.42 -14.01 17.72
CA LYS A 335 15.99 -13.53 16.44
C LYS A 335 15.31 -12.28 15.90
N PRO A 336 13.97 -12.14 15.92
CA PRO A 336 13.31 -10.92 15.46
C PRO A 336 13.73 -9.67 16.25
N ALA A 337 13.82 -9.79 17.58
CA ALA A 337 14.24 -8.70 18.46
C ALA A 337 15.69 -8.29 18.21
N VAL A 338 16.61 -9.26 18.11
CA VAL A 338 18.03 -8.99 17.77
C VAL A 338 18.15 -8.38 16.38
N ALA A 339 17.45 -8.94 15.38
CA ALA A 339 17.50 -8.46 14.01
C ALA A 339 17.01 -7.01 13.84
N SER A 340 16.14 -6.51 14.73
CA SER A 340 15.76 -5.09 14.76
C SER A 340 16.76 -4.26 15.57
N ALA A 341 17.19 -4.74 16.74
CA ALA A 341 18.03 -3.99 17.66
C ALA A 341 19.48 -3.74 17.17
N VAL A 342 19.97 -4.48 16.20
CA VAL A 342 21.33 -4.29 15.66
C VAL A 342 21.45 -3.07 14.75
N PHE A 343 20.36 -2.56 14.16
CA PHE A 343 20.43 -1.46 13.18
C PHE A 343 20.82 -0.10 13.77
N PRO A 344 20.39 0.30 14.98
CA PRO A 344 20.92 1.52 15.59
C PRO A 344 22.45 1.50 15.74
N ALA A 345 23.03 0.34 16.07
CA ALA A 345 24.47 0.17 16.18
C ALA A 345 25.15 0.16 14.80
N LEU A 346 24.63 -0.60 13.83
CA LEU A 346 25.15 -0.62 12.45
C LEU A 346 25.07 0.77 11.79
N GLY A 347 23.96 1.49 11.99
CA GLY A 347 23.76 2.83 11.47
C GLY A 347 24.76 3.84 12.03
N ALA A 348 25.25 3.67 13.26
CA ALA A 348 26.22 4.55 13.88
C ALA A 348 27.59 4.59 13.16
N HIS A 349 27.87 3.59 12.30
CA HIS A 349 29.08 3.54 11.48
C HIS A 349 28.94 4.29 10.12
N LEU A 350 27.73 4.67 9.70
CA LEU A 350 27.45 5.28 8.40
C LEU A 350 27.49 6.82 8.48
N HIS A 351 28.60 7.38 8.98
CA HIS A 351 28.76 8.82 9.07
C HIS A 351 29.02 9.47 7.70
N GLY A 352 28.40 10.63 7.45
CA GLY A 352 28.52 11.34 6.17
C GLY A 352 27.85 10.61 4.99
N VAL A 353 26.96 9.65 5.26
CA VAL A 353 26.25 8.86 4.25
C VAL A 353 24.79 9.28 4.20
N ARG A 354 24.27 9.45 2.99
CA ARG A 354 22.84 9.71 2.72
C ARG A 354 22.30 8.69 1.74
N PHE A 355 21.01 8.39 1.87
CA PHE A 355 20.28 7.46 1.03
C PHE A 355 19.05 8.16 0.45
N ARG A 356 18.89 8.14 -0.88
CA ARG A 356 17.74 8.75 -1.54
C ARG A 356 16.56 7.78 -1.63
N TYR A 357 15.46 8.15 -0.98
CA TYR A 357 14.21 7.39 -0.98
C TYR A 357 13.45 7.58 -2.30
N TRP A 358 12.35 6.86 -2.51
CA TRP A 358 11.59 6.91 -3.76
C TRP A 358 10.93 8.28 -4.02
N ASP A 359 10.68 9.08 -2.99
CA ASP A 359 10.11 10.44 -3.06
C ASP A 359 11.19 11.54 -3.21
N ASN A 360 12.43 11.15 -3.46
CA ASN A 360 13.62 11.98 -3.57
C ASN A 360 14.07 12.65 -2.26
N VAL A 361 13.44 12.31 -1.13
CA VAL A 361 13.94 12.74 0.18
C VAL A 361 15.21 11.97 0.54
N GLU A 362 16.22 12.66 1.02
CA GLU A 362 17.46 12.05 1.52
C GLU A 362 17.31 11.72 3.00
N HIS A 363 17.67 10.50 3.37
CA HIS A 363 17.66 10.00 4.73
C HIS A 363 19.05 9.56 5.14
N GLU A 364 19.39 9.77 6.40
CA GLU A 364 20.58 9.23 7.03
C GLU A 364 20.23 7.92 7.80
N ALA A 365 21.24 7.14 8.21
CA ALA A 365 21.04 5.85 8.87
C ALA A 365 20.63 6.00 10.35
N THR A 366 19.56 6.74 10.60
CA THR A 366 19.03 6.99 11.94
C THR A 366 17.98 5.95 12.30
N PHE A 367 18.25 5.19 13.36
CA PHE A 367 17.37 4.16 13.87
C PHE A 367 17.14 4.31 15.38
N MET A 368 15.91 4.19 15.79
CA MET A 368 15.48 4.28 17.19
C MET A 368 14.66 3.03 17.51
N ASN A 369 15.33 2.03 18.07
CA ASN A 369 14.69 0.75 18.38
C ASN A 369 14.10 0.75 19.79
N LEU A 370 12.85 0.27 19.89
CA LEU A 370 12.14 0.06 21.16
C LEU A 370 11.75 -1.41 21.30
N LEU A 371 12.42 -2.12 22.22
CA LEU A 371 12.11 -3.50 22.55
C LEU A 371 11.05 -3.56 23.66
N ILE A 372 9.83 -3.94 23.31
CA ILE A 372 8.72 -4.09 24.25
C ILE A 372 8.58 -5.57 24.61
N GLY A 373 8.71 -5.90 25.88
CA GLY A 373 8.61 -7.30 26.34
C GLY A 373 8.21 -7.41 27.80
N ARG A 374 7.56 -8.52 28.16
CA ARG A 374 7.20 -8.81 29.56
C ARG A 374 8.42 -8.73 30.46
N GLN A 375 8.18 -8.57 31.76
CA GLN A 375 9.26 -8.65 32.75
C GLN A 375 9.93 -10.03 32.68
N SER A 376 11.24 -10.08 32.84
CA SER A 376 12.06 -11.31 32.82
C SER A 376 12.05 -12.12 31.52
N ILE A 377 11.50 -11.59 30.39
CA ILE A 377 11.44 -12.28 29.10
C ILE A 377 12.81 -12.45 28.40
N GLY A 378 13.90 -11.93 28.95
CA GLY A 378 15.24 -12.01 28.35
C GLY A 378 15.55 -10.87 27.36
N LYS A 379 15.06 -9.65 27.61
CA LYS A 379 15.36 -8.45 26.77
C LYS A 379 16.88 -8.18 26.62
N GLY A 380 17.71 -8.66 27.56
CA GLY A 380 19.17 -8.53 27.46
C GLY A 380 19.84 -9.33 26.33
N SER A 381 19.10 -10.20 25.64
CA SER A 381 19.61 -11.00 24.49
C SER A 381 20.18 -10.14 23.35
N ILE A 382 19.75 -8.88 23.22
CA ILE A 382 20.24 -7.95 22.19
C ILE A 382 21.63 -7.37 22.50
N ARG A 383 22.09 -7.40 23.75
CA ARG A 383 23.29 -6.66 24.19
C ARG A 383 24.58 -7.15 23.53
N LYS A 384 24.82 -8.47 23.52
CA LYS A 384 26.09 -9.02 23.05
C LYS A 384 26.38 -8.69 21.56
N PRO A 385 25.47 -8.96 20.60
CA PRO A 385 25.72 -8.56 19.23
C PRO A 385 25.95 -7.04 19.07
N ILE A 386 25.25 -6.19 19.83
CA ILE A 386 25.43 -4.75 19.82
C ILE A 386 26.83 -4.36 20.36
N GLU A 387 27.28 -4.97 21.48
CA GLU A 387 28.61 -4.73 22.03
C GLU A 387 29.71 -4.99 20.98
N TYR A 388 29.60 -6.10 20.22
CA TYR A 388 30.56 -6.43 19.17
C TYR A 388 30.51 -5.47 17.97
N ILE A 389 29.33 -5.01 17.58
CA ILE A 389 29.18 -4.02 16.51
C ILE A 389 29.83 -2.68 16.95
N MET A 390 29.65 -2.27 18.20
CA MET A 390 30.08 -0.97 18.71
C MET A 390 31.52 -0.95 19.26
N GLU A 391 32.24 -2.07 19.19
CA GLU A 391 33.55 -2.21 19.84
C GLU A 391 34.60 -1.21 19.33
N ASP A 392 34.68 -0.99 18.03
CA ASP A 392 35.61 -0.04 17.44
C ASP A 392 35.27 1.42 17.80
N ILE A 393 33.97 1.79 17.85
CA ILE A 393 33.52 3.10 18.35
C ILE A 393 33.88 3.24 19.83
N ARG A 394 33.69 2.19 20.63
CA ARG A 394 34.08 2.18 22.04
C ARG A 394 35.58 2.43 22.22
N GLN A 395 36.41 1.78 21.40
CA GLN A 395 37.86 1.97 21.41
C GLN A 395 38.26 3.39 21.00
N ARG A 396 37.58 4.00 20.05
CA ARG A 396 37.79 5.42 19.67
C ARG A 396 37.37 6.40 20.76
N ASP A 397 36.34 6.08 21.52
CA ASP A 397 35.83 6.92 22.60
C ASP A 397 36.75 6.95 23.84
N LEU A 398 37.51 5.87 24.13
CA LEU A 398 38.34 5.76 25.33
C LEU A 398 39.34 6.88 25.45
N PRO A 399 40.24 7.20 24.45
CA PRO A 399 41.16 8.27 24.54
C PRO A 399 40.48 9.68 24.63
N ASN A 400 39.33 9.84 23.97
CA ASN A 400 38.58 11.09 24.05
C ASN A 400 37.99 11.32 25.44
N ARG A 401 37.50 10.27 26.11
CA ARG A 401 37.03 10.32 27.51
C ARG A 401 38.16 10.66 28.45
N GLN A 402 39.34 10.09 28.25
CA GLN A 402 40.52 10.38 29.06
C GLN A 402 40.98 11.84 28.91
N ARG A 403 41.10 12.33 27.68
CA ARG A 403 41.45 13.74 27.37
C ARG A 403 40.44 14.72 27.97
N GLU A 404 39.17 14.43 27.92
CA GLU A 404 38.13 15.26 28.53
C GLU A 404 38.23 15.26 30.07
N ALA A 405 38.53 14.10 30.67
CA ALA A 405 38.74 13.98 32.14
C ALA A 405 40.00 14.79 32.56
N GLU A 406 41.13 14.70 31.84
CA GLU A 406 42.35 15.46 32.11
C GLU A 406 42.11 16.98 31.98
N TRP A 407 41.34 17.41 30.92
CA TRP A 407 40.96 18.81 30.76
C TRP A 407 40.12 19.30 31.96
N LYS A 408 39.16 18.52 32.42
CA LYS A 408 38.35 18.84 33.62
C LYS A 408 39.15 18.94 34.88
N GLN A 409 40.17 18.06 35.08
CA GLN A 409 41.09 18.10 36.23
C GLN A 409 41.99 19.35 36.20
N LYS A 410 42.46 19.78 35.03
CA LYS A 410 43.29 21.00 34.88
C LYS A 410 42.49 22.29 35.05
N ASN A 411 41.17 22.24 34.94
CA ASN A 411 40.27 23.42 35.00
C ASN A 411 39.23 23.31 36.12
N PRO A 412 39.62 23.13 37.38
CA PRO A 412 38.68 22.98 38.50
C PRO A 412 38.10 24.38 38.87
N GLY A 413 36.77 24.44 38.96
CA GLY A 413 36.04 25.60 39.52
C GLY A 413 35.69 26.74 38.55
N ALA A 414 34.77 27.62 38.99
CA ALA A 414 34.13 28.63 38.16
C ALA A 414 34.89 30.01 38.11
N LYS A 415 35.99 30.18 38.85
CA LYS A 415 36.59 31.49 39.08
C LYS A 415 37.95 31.73 38.38
N GLN A 416 38.53 30.75 37.72
CA GLN A 416 39.79 30.91 36.96
C GLN A 416 39.49 30.88 35.44
N LYS A 417 40.34 31.63 34.67
CA LYS A 417 40.30 31.56 33.21
C LYS A 417 40.60 30.13 32.79
N LYS A 418 39.61 29.44 32.27
CA LYS A 418 39.73 28.04 31.86
C LYS A 418 40.43 27.95 30.52
N ASP A 419 41.25 26.92 30.35
CA ASP A 419 41.74 26.56 29.02
C ASP A 419 40.52 26.11 28.15
N PRO A 420 40.49 26.46 26.87
CA PRO A 420 39.43 26.03 25.99
C PRO A 420 39.34 24.48 25.95
N ARG A 421 38.13 23.94 25.97
CA ARG A 421 37.93 22.51 25.78
C ARG A 421 38.44 22.08 24.41
N PRO A 422 39.21 20.99 24.27
CA PRO A 422 39.67 20.52 22.97
C PRO A 422 38.49 20.28 22.01
N ALA A 423 38.55 20.90 20.84
CA ALA A 423 37.44 20.86 19.86
C ALA A 423 37.33 19.52 19.13
N ASP A 424 38.38 18.72 19.15
CA ASP A 424 38.47 17.39 18.50
C ASP A 424 38.03 16.25 19.40
N ILE A 425 37.48 16.52 20.59
CA ILE A 425 36.86 15.49 21.43
C ILE A 425 35.54 15.08 20.81
N CYS A 426 35.43 13.79 20.41
CA CYS A 426 34.22 13.19 19.94
C CYS A 426 33.96 11.92 20.73
N ILE A 427 32.85 11.87 21.48
CA ILE A 427 32.38 10.70 22.23
C ILE A 427 31.00 10.33 21.71
N GLN A 428 30.93 9.19 21.05
CA GLN A 428 29.74 8.70 20.36
C GLN A 428 28.85 7.84 21.27
N MET A 429 29.42 6.96 22.10
CA MET A 429 28.66 6.10 23.00
C MET A 429 28.27 6.86 24.27
N LEU A 430 26.97 7.09 24.44
CA LEU A 430 26.44 7.81 25.59
C LEU A 430 25.98 6.81 26.67
N ILE A 431 26.16 7.21 27.93
CA ILE A 431 25.63 6.48 29.08
C ILE A 431 24.16 6.88 29.32
N ASP A 432 23.44 6.07 30.06
CA ASP A 432 22.02 6.29 30.40
C ASP A 432 21.78 7.40 31.43
N ASN A 433 22.84 7.89 32.06
CA ASN A 433 22.78 8.90 33.12
C ASN A 433 23.58 10.17 32.75
N LEU A 434 23.12 10.90 31.75
CA LEU A 434 23.71 12.18 31.34
C LEU A 434 22.68 13.31 31.36
N THR A 435 23.17 14.55 31.50
CA THR A 435 22.33 15.75 31.51
C THR A 435 22.07 16.26 30.09
N ASP A 436 21.03 17.09 29.92
CA ASP A 436 20.73 17.79 28.68
C ASP A 436 21.93 18.60 28.11
N ALA A 437 22.68 19.26 28.98
CA ALA A 437 23.86 20.01 28.56
C ALA A 437 24.95 19.12 27.96
N VAL A 438 25.20 17.96 28.58
CA VAL A 438 26.15 16.97 28.02
C VAL A 438 25.61 16.38 26.72
N PHE A 439 24.32 16.07 26.63
CA PHE A 439 23.70 15.56 25.41
C PHE A 439 23.88 16.55 24.26
N ASN A 440 23.57 17.84 24.48
CA ASN A 440 23.71 18.87 23.45
C ASN A 440 25.19 19.06 23.06
N GLN A 441 26.14 18.99 24.01
CA GLN A 441 27.57 19.04 23.68
C GLN A 441 27.99 17.89 22.78
N ARG A 442 27.51 16.65 23.04
CA ARG A 442 27.83 15.46 22.22
C ARG A 442 27.28 15.57 20.81
N ILE A 443 26.08 16.18 20.63
CA ILE A 443 25.51 16.43 19.30
C ILE A 443 26.46 17.32 18.48
N VAL A 444 26.92 18.43 19.06
CA VAL A 444 27.81 19.39 18.42
C VAL A 444 29.19 18.78 18.16
N ASP A 445 29.77 18.08 19.15
CA ASP A 445 31.05 17.38 19.00
C ASP A 445 31.01 16.37 17.85
N ALA A 446 29.99 15.54 17.79
CA ALA A 446 29.81 14.51 16.78
C ALA A 446 29.67 15.10 15.36
N HIS A 447 28.92 16.19 15.22
CA HIS A 447 28.75 16.88 13.95
C HIS A 447 30.08 17.49 13.46
N ASN A 448 30.79 18.22 14.35
CA ASN A 448 32.03 18.90 13.99
C ASN A 448 33.20 17.92 13.70
N ASN A 449 33.13 16.71 14.22
CA ASN A 449 34.15 15.68 14.03
C ASN A 449 33.76 14.62 12.97
N GLY A 450 33.14 15.04 11.88
CA GLY A 450 32.88 14.21 10.72
C GLY A 450 31.46 13.66 10.66
N GLU A 451 30.45 14.44 11.07
CA GLU A 451 29.03 14.11 10.98
C GLU A 451 28.66 12.76 11.62
N ARG A 452 29.28 12.45 12.76
CA ARG A 452 29.13 11.17 13.42
C ARG A 452 27.80 11.07 14.16
N TYR A 453 27.38 9.81 14.39
CA TYR A 453 26.21 9.50 15.20
C TYR A 453 26.57 9.41 16.67
N ILE A 454 25.69 9.89 17.53
CA ILE A 454 25.68 9.53 18.95
C ILE A 454 24.79 8.32 19.14
N TYR A 455 25.19 7.41 20.04
CA TYR A 455 24.47 6.18 20.30
C TYR A 455 24.19 6.02 21.81
N THR A 456 22.95 5.62 22.14
CA THR A 456 22.52 5.40 23.51
C THR A 456 21.87 4.03 23.63
N GLN A 457 22.23 3.28 24.68
CA GLN A 457 21.53 2.05 25.06
C GLN A 457 20.99 2.19 26.47
N VAL A 458 19.69 2.03 26.63
CA VAL A 458 19.00 2.09 27.92
C VAL A 458 18.13 0.85 28.18
N ASP A 459 18.16 0.39 29.41
CA ASP A 459 17.36 -0.76 29.81
C ASP A 459 15.88 -0.43 30.00
N GLU A 460 15.58 0.79 30.42
CA GLU A 460 14.23 1.30 30.58
C GLU A 460 14.07 2.62 29.82
N VAL A 461 12.99 2.73 29.03
CA VAL A 461 12.72 3.89 28.17
C VAL A 461 12.64 5.21 28.95
N GLU A 462 12.27 5.15 30.22
CA GLU A 462 12.22 6.30 31.13
C GLU A 462 13.56 7.00 31.32
N ALA A 463 14.67 6.29 31.16
CA ALA A 463 16.01 6.86 31.25
C ALA A 463 16.26 7.92 30.14
N LEU A 464 15.59 7.81 29.00
CA LEU A 464 15.67 8.82 27.93
C LEU A 464 15.20 10.21 28.36
N LYS A 465 14.38 10.33 29.42
CA LYS A 465 13.96 11.64 29.93
C LYS A 465 15.13 12.48 30.45
N LYS A 466 16.23 11.85 30.87
CA LYS A 466 17.40 12.53 31.41
C LYS A 466 18.15 13.38 30.37
N VAL A 467 18.00 13.06 29.06
CA VAL A 467 18.62 13.84 27.97
C VAL A 467 17.86 15.12 27.64
N THR A 468 16.74 15.36 28.31
CA THR A 468 15.87 16.53 28.10
C THR A 468 15.91 17.49 29.28
N SER A 469 15.69 18.79 29.02
CA SER A 469 15.79 19.85 30.03
C SER A 469 14.71 19.77 31.11
N LYS A 470 13.49 19.39 30.75
CA LYS A 470 12.35 19.28 31.67
C LYS A 470 12.12 17.87 32.20
N GLY A 471 12.84 16.88 31.70
CA GLY A 471 12.67 15.48 32.08
C GLY A 471 11.31 14.89 31.73
N THR A 472 10.68 15.37 30.64
CA THR A 472 9.35 14.91 30.23
C THR A 472 9.42 13.95 29.06
N ALA A 473 8.41 13.08 28.95
CA ALA A 473 8.26 12.17 27.82
C ALA A 473 7.98 12.95 26.51
N ASP A 474 7.23 14.04 26.56
CA ASP A 474 6.89 14.86 25.40
C ASP A 474 8.14 15.48 24.75
N GLU A 475 9.13 15.92 25.55
CA GLU A 475 10.43 16.40 25.02
C GLU A 475 11.22 15.27 24.37
N VAL A 476 11.22 14.06 24.94
CA VAL A 476 11.82 12.89 24.28
C VAL A 476 11.16 12.61 22.94
N GLY A 477 9.83 12.70 22.87
CA GLY A 477 9.07 12.56 21.62
C GLY A 477 9.51 13.59 20.57
N LEU A 478 9.73 14.84 20.98
CA LEU A 478 10.25 15.89 20.09
C LEU A 478 11.67 15.55 19.57
N LEU A 479 12.56 15.07 20.43
CA LEU A 479 13.90 14.63 20.03
C LEU A 479 13.86 13.44 19.08
N ILE A 480 12.99 12.46 19.31
CA ILE A 480 12.76 11.30 18.42
C ILE A 480 12.37 11.80 17.01
N ARG A 481 11.42 12.72 16.92
CA ARG A 481 11.02 13.29 15.62
C ARG A 481 12.16 14.04 14.93
N LYS A 482 12.88 14.86 15.67
CA LYS A 482 14.05 15.59 15.15
C LYS A 482 15.16 14.65 14.69
N ALA A 483 15.45 13.58 15.45
CA ALA A 483 16.46 12.60 15.09
C ALA A 483 16.09 11.84 13.82
N PHE A 484 14.84 11.39 13.69
CA PHE A 484 14.39 10.67 12.50
C PHE A 484 14.51 11.50 11.21
N ASP A 485 14.21 12.80 11.31
CA ASP A 485 14.24 13.72 10.18
C ASP A 485 15.62 14.45 10.07
N ASN A 486 16.62 14.08 10.87
CA ASN A 486 17.93 14.73 11.02
C ASN A 486 17.86 16.26 11.13
N SER A 487 16.82 16.75 11.79
CA SER A 487 16.55 18.17 12.00
C SER A 487 17.51 18.76 13.03
N LEU A 488 17.66 20.09 13.00
CA LEU A 488 18.52 20.80 13.93
C LEU A 488 18.07 20.64 15.38
N ALA A 489 19.00 20.31 16.23
CA ALA A 489 18.85 20.25 17.68
C ALA A 489 20.07 20.87 18.37
N GLY A 490 19.91 21.19 19.63
CA GLY A 490 20.93 21.88 20.42
C GLY A 490 20.31 22.92 21.32
N GLN A 491 21.15 23.80 21.85
CA GLN A 491 20.72 24.92 22.67
C GLN A 491 21.61 26.17 22.41
N GLU A 492 21.01 27.33 22.60
CA GLU A 492 21.73 28.61 22.60
C GLU A 492 21.64 29.21 24.00
N ARG A 493 22.79 29.54 24.58
CA ARG A 493 22.91 30.17 25.90
C ARG A 493 23.93 31.30 25.87
N VAL A 494 23.66 32.39 26.55
CA VAL A 494 24.50 33.62 26.55
C VAL A 494 25.67 33.50 27.49
N GLY A 495 25.69 32.59 28.46
CA GLY A 495 26.77 32.47 29.45
C GLY A 495 28.07 31.96 28.83
N ALA A 496 29.19 32.58 29.13
CA ALA A 496 30.50 32.22 28.59
C ALA A 496 30.94 30.76 28.85
N ASP A 497 30.48 30.19 29.97
CA ASP A 497 30.72 28.78 30.35
C ASP A 497 29.60 27.83 29.93
N SER A 498 28.62 28.32 29.19
CA SER A 498 27.46 27.51 28.77
C SER A 498 27.78 26.70 27.54
N VAL A 499 27.25 25.46 27.49
CA VAL A 499 27.19 24.71 26.26
C VAL A 499 26.21 25.41 25.32
N SER A 500 26.72 25.87 24.16
CA SER A 500 25.93 26.51 23.11
C SER A 500 26.32 25.93 21.76
N GLY A 501 25.35 25.57 20.96
CA GLY A 501 25.59 25.07 19.62
C GLY A 501 24.33 24.33 19.08
N ILE A 502 24.21 24.37 17.77
CA ILE A 502 23.12 23.76 17.03
C ILE A 502 23.69 22.89 15.92
N ALA A 503 23.22 21.65 15.77
CA ALA A 503 23.65 20.75 14.74
C ALA A 503 22.52 19.77 14.35
N PRO A 504 22.58 19.12 13.17
CA PRO A 504 21.68 18.03 12.83
C PRO A 504 21.76 16.90 13.86
N LEU A 505 20.59 16.45 14.35
CA LEU A 505 20.53 15.42 15.37
C LEU A 505 20.66 14.02 14.74
N ARG A 506 21.86 13.45 14.85
CA ARG A 506 22.19 12.08 14.45
C ARG A 506 22.23 11.20 15.69
N TRP A 507 21.07 10.77 16.14
CA TRP A 507 20.92 10.02 17.38
C TRP A 507 20.29 8.65 17.15
N ASN A 508 21.09 7.61 17.36
CA ASN A 508 20.67 6.23 17.33
C ASN A 508 20.52 5.70 18.76
N PHE A 509 19.47 4.91 19.01
CA PHE A 509 19.35 4.28 20.33
C PHE A 509 18.67 2.92 20.30
N ASN A 510 18.95 2.13 21.35
CA ASN A 510 18.17 0.98 21.78
C ASN A 510 17.58 1.24 23.16
N ALA A 511 16.28 1.15 23.27
CA ALA A 511 15.57 1.24 24.55
C ALA A 511 14.71 -0.02 24.76
N SER A 512 14.60 -0.44 26.03
CA SER A 512 13.70 -1.53 26.39
C SER A 512 12.61 -1.03 27.33
N THR A 513 11.48 -1.74 27.36
CA THR A 513 10.41 -1.44 28.30
C THR A 513 9.41 -2.60 28.42
N THR A 514 8.47 -2.49 29.35
CA THR A 514 7.34 -3.41 29.47
C THR A 514 6.10 -2.88 28.74
N PRO A 515 5.14 -3.74 28.32
CA PRO A 515 3.93 -3.25 27.64
C PRO A 515 3.15 -2.18 28.41
N PRO A 516 2.93 -2.27 29.74
CA PRO A 516 2.26 -1.20 30.48
C PRO A 516 3.04 0.11 30.48
N ASN A 517 4.38 0.04 30.67
CA ASN A 517 5.23 1.23 30.67
C ASN A 517 5.31 1.87 29.27
N ALA A 518 5.38 1.08 28.19
CA ALA A 518 5.33 1.60 26.83
C ALA A 518 4.06 2.43 26.59
N ARG A 519 2.89 1.88 26.94
CA ARG A 519 1.60 2.59 26.81
C ARG A 519 1.59 3.87 27.63
N LYS A 520 2.07 3.84 28.88
CA LYS A 520 2.14 5.01 29.75
C LYS A 520 3.10 6.08 29.22
N PHE A 521 4.29 5.67 28.79
CA PHE A 521 5.33 6.60 28.30
C PHE A 521 4.90 7.31 27.02
N PHE A 522 4.35 6.57 26.05
CA PHE A 522 3.98 7.07 24.75
C PHE A 522 2.51 7.51 24.63
N TYR A 523 1.74 7.50 25.74
CA TYR A 523 0.29 7.76 25.70
C TYR A 523 -0.09 9.02 24.92
N LYS A 524 0.58 10.14 25.20
CA LYS A 524 0.34 11.43 24.51
C LYS A 524 1.02 11.56 23.15
N MET A 525 1.87 10.59 22.80
CA MET A 525 2.74 10.63 21.62
C MET A 525 2.28 9.67 20.51
N VAL A 526 1.14 9.04 20.66
CA VAL A 526 0.63 8.09 19.67
C VAL A 526 0.20 8.82 18.41
N ASN A 527 -0.45 9.99 18.56
CA ASN A 527 -0.99 10.77 17.46
C ASN A 527 -0.01 11.84 16.91
N ASP A 528 1.03 12.22 17.64
CA ASP A 528 1.99 13.26 17.23
C ASP A 528 3.06 12.76 16.24
N GLY A 529 2.97 11.51 15.83
CA GLY A 529 3.89 10.87 14.88
C GLY A 529 5.17 10.31 15.51
N THR A 530 5.36 10.37 16.83
CA THR A 530 6.55 9.82 17.52
C THR A 530 6.60 8.30 17.38
N VAL A 531 5.51 7.61 17.73
CA VAL A 531 5.43 6.13 17.67
C VAL A 531 5.68 5.62 16.26
N SER A 532 5.22 6.32 15.24
CA SER A 532 5.42 5.92 13.83
C SER A 532 6.91 5.87 13.44
N ARG A 533 7.78 6.68 14.08
CA ARG A 533 9.21 6.81 13.81
C ARG A 533 10.10 5.80 14.55
N LEU A 534 9.52 5.06 15.50
CA LEU A 534 10.24 4.01 16.21
C LEU A 534 10.29 2.72 15.42
N ASP A 535 11.39 1.99 15.54
CA ASP A 535 11.49 0.59 15.14
C ASP A 535 11.10 -0.27 16.34
N ILE A 536 9.88 -0.80 16.36
CA ILE A 536 9.35 -1.54 17.51
C ILE A 536 9.53 -3.02 17.30
N ALA A 537 10.11 -3.67 18.30
CA ALA A 537 10.30 -5.10 18.35
C ALA A 537 9.72 -5.69 19.64
N THR A 538 9.42 -6.98 19.64
CA THR A 538 8.95 -7.72 20.83
C THR A 538 9.51 -9.12 20.87
N ILE A 539 9.47 -9.75 22.05
CA ILE A 539 9.82 -11.15 22.25
C ILE A 539 8.54 -11.88 22.64
N ILE A 540 8.19 -12.90 21.86
CA ILE A 540 7.03 -13.76 22.12
C ILE A 540 7.56 -15.19 22.33
N ARG A 541 7.29 -15.74 23.51
CA ARG A 541 7.47 -17.15 23.80
C ARG A 541 6.11 -17.84 23.81
N SER A 542 6.06 -19.09 23.35
CA SER A 542 4.88 -19.92 23.52
C SER A 542 4.77 -20.36 24.99
N ASP A 543 3.54 -20.65 25.44
CA ASP A 543 3.31 -21.13 26.79
C ASP A 543 3.90 -22.53 27.01
N ASP A 544 4.25 -23.25 25.92
CA ASP A 544 4.95 -24.55 25.96
C ASP A 544 6.47 -24.40 26.05
N ASP A 545 7.03 -23.20 25.94
CA ASP A 545 8.45 -22.97 26.11
C ASP A 545 8.79 -23.02 27.60
N ASP A 546 9.72 -23.92 27.97
CA ASP A 546 10.23 -24.09 29.33
C ASP A 546 10.56 -22.74 29.98
N ASP A 547 10.13 -22.54 31.22
CA ASP A 547 10.35 -21.30 32.01
C ASP A 547 11.83 -21.00 32.34
N THR A 548 12.76 -21.81 31.82
CA THR A 548 14.19 -21.62 32.00
C THR A 548 14.72 -20.39 31.28
N ALA A 549 15.74 -19.76 31.85
CA ALA A 549 16.46 -18.67 31.22
C ALA A 549 17.00 -19.11 29.84
N PRO A 550 16.96 -18.25 28.80
CA PRO A 550 17.41 -18.64 27.48
C PRO A 550 18.92 -18.97 27.49
N VAL A 551 19.29 -20.10 26.93
CA VAL A 551 20.71 -20.43 26.71
C VAL A 551 21.15 -19.68 25.46
N LEU A 552 22.06 -18.72 25.61
CA LEU A 552 22.69 -17.99 24.52
C LEU A 552 23.97 -18.70 24.07
N GLY A 553 24.28 -18.66 22.78
CA GLY A 553 25.57 -19.13 22.28
C GLY A 553 26.72 -18.21 22.69
N ILE A 554 27.93 -18.71 22.50
CA ILE A 554 29.17 -18.02 22.88
C ILE A 554 29.54 -17.01 21.76
N TYR A 555 29.91 -15.82 22.16
CA TYR A 555 30.51 -14.80 21.30
C TYR A 555 32.02 -14.80 21.58
N ASP A 556 32.81 -15.00 20.55
CA ASP A 556 34.25 -15.18 20.59
C ASP A 556 35.01 -14.31 19.56
N GLN A 557 36.32 -14.50 19.48
CA GLN A 557 37.16 -13.82 18.51
C GLN A 557 36.82 -14.18 17.05
N GLN A 558 36.32 -15.39 16.80
CA GLN A 558 35.87 -15.80 15.47
C GLN A 558 34.64 -15.00 15.04
N PHE A 559 33.68 -14.83 15.96
CA PHE A 559 32.52 -13.97 15.70
C PHE A 559 32.94 -12.51 15.36
N ALA A 560 33.89 -11.96 16.13
CA ALA A 560 34.42 -10.62 15.84
C ALA A 560 35.09 -10.56 14.47
N ALA A 561 35.91 -11.56 14.11
CA ALA A 561 36.58 -11.62 12.81
C ALA A 561 35.60 -11.76 11.64
N GLU A 562 34.54 -12.55 11.79
CA GLU A 562 33.47 -12.67 10.78
C GLU A 562 32.66 -11.36 10.62
N LEU A 563 32.48 -10.58 11.69
CA LEU A 563 31.73 -9.32 11.68
C LEU A 563 32.55 -8.14 11.09
N MET A 564 33.85 -8.09 11.38
CA MET A 564 34.72 -6.95 11.03
C MET A 564 34.65 -6.52 9.56
N PRO A 565 34.62 -7.41 8.55
CA PRO A 565 34.51 -6.98 7.15
C PRO A 565 33.25 -6.19 6.82
N TYR A 566 32.14 -6.43 7.52
CA TYR A 566 30.91 -5.65 7.35
C TYR A 566 31.02 -4.27 7.99
N ILE A 567 31.60 -4.18 9.19
CA ILE A 567 31.84 -2.90 9.87
C ILE A 567 32.80 -2.03 9.04
N CYS A 568 33.89 -2.57 8.54
CA CYS A 568 34.83 -1.83 7.69
C CYS A 568 34.15 -1.24 6.42
N ARG A 569 33.21 -1.99 5.80
CA ARG A 569 32.47 -1.47 4.63
C ARG A 569 31.51 -0.35 5.01
N LEU A 570 30.87 -0.42 6.19
CA LEU A 570 30.00 0.65 6.69
C LEU A 570 30.80 1.93 6.99
N GLU A 571 31.95 1.80 7.67
CA GLU A 571 32.85 2.93 8.02
C GLU A 571 33.49 3.57 6.76
N ALA A 572 33.74 2.79 5.72
CA ALA A 572 34.35 3.28 4.47
C ALA A 572 33.33 3.93 3.52
N ALA A 573 32.05 3.82 3.79
CA ALA A 573 31.01 4.39 2.94
C ALA A 573 30.95 5.93 3.12
N SER A 574 30.63 6.65 2.06
CA SER A 574 30.49 8.11 2.10
C SER A 574 29.58 8.63 0.98
N GLY A 575 29.03 9.81 1.18
CA GLY A 575 28.23 10.52 0.18
C GLY A 575 26.83 9.97 -0.02
N LEU A 576 26.24 10.28 -1.18
CA LEU A 576 24.90 9.84 -1.54
C LEU A 576 24.93 8.45 -2.19
N ILE A 577 24.20 7.52 -1.61
CA ILE A 577 24.13 6.13 -2.08
C ILE A 577 22.71 5.84 -2.53
N GLU A 578 22.57 5.30 -3.74
CA GLU A 578 21.30 4.90 -4.34
C GLU A 578 21.28 3.40 -4.64
N CYS A 579 20.14 2.78 -4.48
CA CYS A 579 19.88 1.38 -4.84
C CYS A 579 18.52 1.28 -5.54
N PRO A 580 18.48 1.17 -6.88
CA PRO A 580 17.22 1.10 -7.63
C PRO A 580 16.33 -0.05 -7.19
N GLN A 581 16.91 -1.21 -6.83
CA GLN A 581 16.16 -2.38 -6.36
C GLN A 581 15.48 -2.10 -5.00
N ALA A 582 16.17 -1.44 -4.06
CA ALA A 582 15.59 -1.04 -2.78
C ALA A 582 14.46 -0.01 -2.98
N ARG A 583 14.64 0.93 -3.91
CA ARG A 583 13.64 1.94 -4.27
C ARG A 583 12.38 1.29 -4.85
N LYS A 584 12.53 0.33 -5.77
CA LYS A 584 11.43 -0.44 -6.36
C LYS A 584 10.68 -1.21 -5.28
N LEU A 585 11.39 -1.92 -4.41
CA LEU A 585 10.79 -2.67 -3.30
C LEU A 585 9.99 -1.78 -2.35
N ALA A 586 10.50 -0.59 -2.00
CA ALA A 586 9.79 0.36 -1.15
C ALA A 586 8.47 0.85 -1.78
N LEU A 587 8.44 1.05 -3.10
CA LEU A 587 7.23 1.40 -3.84
C LEU A 587 6.21 0.25 -3.85
N GLU A 588 6.66 -1.00 -4.04
CA GLU A 588 5.80 -2.19 -3.97
C GLU A 588 5.16 -2.32 -2.59
N ILE A 589 5.96 -2.25 -1.52
CA ILE A 589 5.46 -2.31 -0.12
C ILE A 589 4.48 -1.18 0.16
N LYS A 590 4.76 0.05 -0.32
CA LYS A 590 3.83 1.18 -0.18
C LYS A 590 2.46 0.88 -0.78
N GLN A 591 2.44 0.29 -1.99
CA GLN A 591 1.18 -0.05 -2.64
C GLN A 591 0.45 -1.15 -1.90
N GLU A 592 1.15 -2.22 -1.50
CA GLU A 592 0.59 -3.31 -0.69
C GLU A 592 -0.03 -2.79 0.61
N ASN A 593 0.67 -1.91 1.33
CA ASN A 593 0.18 -1.28 2.56
C ASN A 593 -1.05 -0.40 2.34
N ARG A 594 -1.10 0.33 1.22
CA ARG A 594 -2.25 1.16 0.87
C ARG A 594 -3.50 0.30 0.62
N ASP A 595 -3.32 -0.82 -0.08
CA ASP A 595 -4.41 -1.74 -0.37
C ASP A 595 -4.86 -2.48 0.89
N ALA A 596 -3.90 -2.87 1.77
CA ALA A 596 -4.20 -3.46 3.07
C ALA A 596 -4.95 -2.46 3.99
N ALA A 597 -4.51 -1.20 4.06
CA ALA A 597 -5.18 -0.17 4.86
C ALA A 597 -6.63 0.05 4.44
N ARG A 598 -6.89 0.01 3.12
CA ARG A 598 -8.27 0.09 2.59
C ARG A 598 -9.08 -1.15 2.90
N LEU A 599 -8.46 -2.33 2.81
CA LEU A 599 -9.10 -3.60 3.12
C LEU A 599 -9.48 -3.69 4.59
N TYR A 600 -8.63 -3.19 5.49
CA TYR A 600 -8.86 -3.19 6.94
C TYR A 600 -9.69 -2.00 7.42
N GLU A 601 -9.97 -1.04 6.54
CA GLU A 601 -10.61 0.23 6.90
C GLU A 601 -9.95 0.89 8.12
N SER A 602 -8.60 0.81 8.20
CA SER A 602 -7.82 1.28 9.34
C SER A 602 -6.93 2.46 8.98
N GLU A 603 -7.24 3.63 9.53
CA GLU A 603 -6.43 4.82 9.41
C GLU A 603 -5.12 4.69 10.22
N ALA A 604 -5.15 4.03 11.37
CA ALA A 604 -3.96 3.75 12.15
C ALA A 604 -2.96 2.89 11.34
N TYR A 605 -3.45 1.85 10.66
CA TYR A 605 -2.60 1.03 9.78
C TYR A 605 -1.98 1.89 8.67
N ARG A 606 -2.78 2.72 8.01
CA ARG A 606 -2.32 3.61 6.94
C ARG A 606 -1.20 4.56 7.40
N VAL A 607 -1.39 5.22 8.56
CA VAL A 607 -0.44 6.18 9.10
C VAL A 607 0.85 5.50 9.55
N LEU A 608 0.76 4.37 10.26
CA LEU A 608 1.92 3.64 10.79
C LEU A 608 2.74 2.96 9.70
N SER A 609 2.10 2.45 8.65
CA SER A 609 2.77 1.75 7.55
C SER A 609 3.73 2.64 6.77
N TYR A 610 3.43 3.92 6.63
CA TYR A 610 4.28 4.85 5.90
C TYR A 610 5.71 4.90 6.47
N ARG A 611 5.85 5.08 7.78
CA ARG A 611 7.17 5.14 8.45
C ARG A 611 7.79 3.76 8.64
N ALA A 612 6.98 2.71 8.79
CA ALA A 612 7.49 1.34 8.82
C ALA A 612 8.22 0.98 7.52
N ASN A 613 7.69 1.40 6.38
CA ASN A 613 8.33 1.22 5.07
C ASN A 613 9.68 1.99 4.99
N VAL A 614 9.74 3.27 5.41
CA VAL A 614 10.99 4.05 5.43
C VAL A 614 12.06 3.34 6.27
N ILE A 615 11.70 2.90 7.49
CA ILE A 615 12.62 2.22 8.41
C ILE A 615 13.14 0.91 7.79
N ALA A 616 12.25 0.10 7.21
CA ALA A 616 12.64 -1.17 6.59
C ALA A 616 13.52 -0.96 5.35
N TRP A 617 13.19 0.05 4.53
CA TRP A 617 14.01 0.43 3.40
C TRP A 617 15.42 0.89 3.85
N LEU A 618 15.52 1.73 4.89
CA LEU A 618 16.81 2.13 5.46
C LEU A 618 17.62 0.92 5.94
N LYS A 619 17.00 -0.07 6.60
CA LYS A 619 17.67 -1.33 6.96
C LYS A 619 18.20 -2.05 5.72
N GLY A 620 17.43 -2.07 4.63
CA GLY A 620 17.88 -2.59 3.34
C GLY A 620 19.10 -1.87 2.78
N MET A 621 19.15 -0.53 2.88
CA MET A 621 20.29 0.28 2.44
C MET A 621 21.54 0.02 3.29
N VAL A 622 21.40 -0.11 4.62
CA VAL A 622 22.53 -0.51 5.50
C VAL A 622 23.07 -1.89 5.09
N LEU A 623 22.20 -2.86 4.87
CA LEU A 623 22.60 -4.19 4.41
C LEU A 623 23.24 -4.15 3.02
N TYR A 624 22.74 -3.34 2.10
CA TYR A 624 23.32 -3.16 0.77
C TYR A 624 24.77 -2.67 0.85
N VAL A 625 25.05 -1.67 1.68
CA VAL A 625 26.44 -1.17 1.93
C VAL A 625 27.27 -2.25 2.60
N ALA A 626 26.77 -2.86 3.67
CA ALA A 626 27.49 -3.90 4.42
C ALA A 626 27.90 -5.11 3.54
N HIS A 627 27.13 -5.40 2.49
CA HIS A 627 27.41 -6.48 1.53
C HIS A 627 28.18 -5.99 0.28
N GLY A 628 28.83 -4.82 0.35
CA GLY A 628 29.67 -4.27 -0.72
C GLY A 628 28.86 -3.89 -1.96
N TYR A 629 27.74 -3.21 -1.74
CA TYR A 629 26.80 -2.71 -2.77
C TYR A 629 26.18 -3.83 -3.64
N LYS A 630 25.92 -4.98 -3.01
CA LYS A 630 25.25 -6.10 -3.65
C LYS A 630 23.85 -6.28 -3.06
N TRP A 631 22.85 -6.07 -3.89
CA TRP A 631 21.47 -6.36 -3.55
C TRP A 631 21.16 -7.83 -3.81
N SER A 632 20.55 -8.52 -2.86
CA SER A 632 20.17 -9.92 -2.98
C SER A 632 18.70 -10.13 -2.63
N LYS A 633 18.17 -11.30 -3.01
CA LYS A 633 16.81 -11.70 -2.64
C LYS A 633 16.63 -11.79 -1.13
N GLU A 634 17.66 -12.29 -0.43
CA GLU A 634 17.62 -12.40 1.04
C GLU A 634 17.47 -11.01 1.70
N ILE A 635 18.11 -9.96 1.15
CA ILE A 635 17.94 -8.58 1.61
C ILE A 635 16.50 -8.12 1.33
N ALA A 636 15.97 -8.38 0.14
CA ALA A 636 14.60 -8.00 -0.21
C ALA A 636 13.56 -8.68 0.69
N ASP A 637 13.70 -10.00 0.90
CA ASP A 637 12.80 -10.78 1.76
C ASP A 637 12.88 -10.31 3.23
N PHE A 638 14.09 -9.96 3.70
CA PHE A 638 14.30 -9.40 5.04
C PHE A 638 13.66 -8.02 5.20
N VAL A 639 13.78 -7.15 4.20
CA VAL A 639 13.15 -5.80 4.21
C VAL A 639 11.64 -5.92 4.30
N ARG A 640 11.01 -6.78 3.48
CA ARG A 640 9.56 -7.04 3.54
C ARG A 640 9.13 -7.55 4.91
N TRP A 641 9.83 -8.55 5.42
CA TRP A 641 9.55 -9.08 6.75
C TRP A 641 9.72 -8.02 7.84
N SER A 642 10.81 -7.27 7.82
CA SER A 642 11.11 -6.24 8.82
C SER A 642 10.06 -5.12 8.86
N GLU A 643 9.55 -4.73 7.69
CA GLU A 643 8.46 -3.78 7.59
C GLU A 643 7.18 -4.34 8.22
N GLN A 644 6.75 -5.53 7.81
CA GLN A 644 5.55 -6.19 8.32
C GLN A 644 5.64 -6.44 9.84
N TYR A 645 6.81 -6.86 10.33
CA TYR A 645 7.03 -7.13 11.74
C TYR A 645 6.98 -5.85 12.59
N ASN A 646 7.65 -4.78 12.17
CA ASN A 646 7.60 -3.49 12.84
C ASN A 646 6.17 -2.92 12.84
N LEU A 647 5.47 -2.98 11.71
CA LEU A 647 4.09 -2.53 11.59
C LEU A 647 3.15 -3.36 12.48
N TRP A 648 3.33 -4.68 12.50
CA TRP A 648 2.59 -5.57 13.38
C TRP A 648 2.81 -5.21 14.87
N CYS A 649 4.06 -4.98 15.30
CA CYS A 649 4.36 -4.53 16.67
C CYS A 649 3.69 -3.19 16.99
N LYS A 650 3.72 -2.22 16.08
CA LYS A 650 3.07 -0.92 16.26
C LYS A 650 1.56 -1.05 16.41
N MET A 651 0.93 -1.86 15.58
CA MET A 651 -0.52 -2.13 15.66
C MET A 651 -0.88 -2.86 16.95
N LEU A 652 -0.07 -3.85 17.39
CA LEU A 652 -0.28 -4.60 18.63
C LEU A 652 -0.31 -3.70 19.86
N TYR A 653 0.62 -2.76 19.98
CA TYR A 653 0.78 -1.96 21.18
C TYR A 653 0.03 -0.63 21.16
N PHE A 654 -0.14 -0.02 19.98
CA PHE A 654 -0.63 1.35 19.85
C PHE A 654 -1.78 1.50 18.83
N GLY A 655 -2.03 0.49 18.00
CA GLY A 655 -3.01 0.59 16.90
C GLY A 655 -4.42 0.96 17.34
N ALA A 656 -4.94 0.31 18.38
CA ALA A 656 -6.30 0.57 18.88
C ALA A 656 -6.47 2.00 19.43
N GLN A 657 -5.45 2.52 20.14
CA GLN A 657 -5.48 3.89 20.65
C GLN A 657 -5.43 4.90 19.51
N LEU A 658 -4.50 4.71 18.56
CA LEU A 658 -4.35 5.59 17.40
C LEU A 658 -5.62 5.59 16.52
N GLU A 659 -6.22 4.43 16.30
CA GLU A 659 -7.46 4.32 15.52
C GLU A 659 -8.59 5.13 16.15
N LYS A 660 -8.72 5.07 17.49
CA LYS A 660 -9.70 5.86 18.23
C LYS A 660 -9.43 7.36 18.09
N GLU A 661 -8.19 7.80 18.33
CA GLU A 661 -7.83 9.23 18.28
C GLU A 661 -8.03 9.81 16.86
N LEU A 662 -7.67 9.07 15.80
CA LEU A 662 -7.86 9.50 14.42
C LEU A 662 -9.35 9.58 14.02
N ARG A 663 -10.19 8.67 14.52
CA ARG A 663 -11.66 8.77 14.31
C ARG A 663 -12.24 9.99 15.01
N ASP A 664 -11.86 10.23 16.25
CA ASP A 664 -12.30 11.41 17.03
C ASP A 664 -11.90 12.72 16.30
N GLU A 665 -10.70 12.80 15.69
CA GLU A 665 -10.27 13.94 14.87
C GLU A 665 -11.10 14.13 13.60
N ILE A 666 -11.42 13.04 12.89
CA ILE A 666 -12.27 13.09 11.70
C ILE A 666 -13.66 13.59 12.05
N ASP A 667 -14.23 13.14 13.16
CA ASP A 667 -15.54 13.57 13.62
C ASP A 667 -15.53 15.04 14.07
N ILE A 668 -14.48 15.52 14.72
CA ILE A 668 -14.28 16.95 15.05
C ILE A 668 -14.16 17.78 13.77
N GLN A 669 -13.41 17.35 12.77
CA GLN A 669 -13.30 18.05 11.49
C GLN A 669 -14.62 18.08 10.73
N ARG A 670 -15.43 17.02 10.79
CA ARG A 670 -16.78 16.99 10.21
C ARG A 670 -17.74 17.93 10.96
N GLN A 671 -17.55 18.10 12.26
CA GLN A 671 -18.36 19.01 13.08
C GLN A 671 -17.91 20.48 12.99
N SER A 672 -16.69 20.78 12.59
CA SER A 672 -16.13 22.14 12.58
C SER A 672 -16.55 23.02 11.39
N GLY A 673 -17.27 22.48 10.42
CA GLY A 673 -17.88 23.24 9.32
C GLY A 673 -19.26 23.80 9.70
N PRO A 674 -19.77 24.85 9.03
CA PRO A 674 -21.15 25.27 9.21
C PRO A 674 -22.07 24.10 8.84
N GLN A 675 -22.87 23.63 9.83
CA GLN A 675 -23.81 22.53 9.60
C GLN A 675 -24.70 22.80 8.39
N ASN A 676 -24.69 21.88 7.44
CA ASN A 676 -25.60 21.91 6.32
C ASN A 676 -26.99 21.46 6.78
N LEU A 677 -27.81 22.42 7.23
CA LEU A 677 -29.17 22.12 7.74
C LEU A 677 -30.02 21.38 6.69
N LEU A 678 -29.75 21.56 5.40
CA LEU A 678 -30.50 20.86 4.36
C LEU A 678 -30.16 19.36 4.34
N GLU A 679 -28.96 18.97 4.72
CA GLU A 679 -28.55 17.57 4.84
C GLU A 679 -29.31 16.84 5.95
N LEU A 680 -29.60 17.53 7.06
CA LEU A 680 -30.32 16.98 8.22
C LEU A 680 -31.84 16.83 7.99
N LEU A 681 -32.39 17.43 6.96
CA LEU A 681 -33.79 17.30 6.60
C LEU A 681 -34.02 16.05 5.77
N PRO A 682 -35.21 15.42 5.77
CA PRO A 682 -35.56 14.37 4.84
C PRO A 682 -35.56 14.87 3.38
N ASP A 683 -35.64 13.96 2.43
CA ASP A 683 -35.65 14.31 1.00
C ASP A 683 -36.85 15.16 0.60
N GLU A 684 -37.96 14.98 1.27
CA GLU A 684 -39.17 15.78 1.19
C GLU A 684 -39.51 16.26 2.59
N PHE A 685 -39.69 17.56 2.77
CA PHE A 685 -39.98 18.18 4.07
C PHE A 685 -40.97 19.35 3.96
N THR A 686 -41.65 19.61 5.07
CA THR A 686 -42.55 20.74 5.21
C THR A 686 -41.79 21.98 5.77
N ARG A 687 -42.43 23.14 5.71
CA ARG A 687 -41.89 24.37 6.28
C ARG A 687 -41.77 24.26 7.81
N GLU A 688 -42.71 23.57 8.45
CA GLU A 688 -42.71 23.32 9.89
C GLU A 688 -41.56 22.43 10.32
N GLU A 689 -41.28 21.32 9.60
CA GLU A 689 -40.14 20.43 9.85
C GLU A 689 -38.81 21.19 9.69
N TYR A 690 -38.68 22.06 8.69
CA TYR A 690 -37.53 22.93 8.55
C TYR A 690 -37.35 23.88 9.73
N TYR A 691 -38.43 24.52 10.22
CA TYR A 691 -38.35 25.40 11.40
C TYR A 691 -37.99 24.66 12.68
N GLN A 692 -38.55 23.46 12.90
CA GLN A 692 -38.18 22.60 14.02
C GLN A 692 -36.71 22.18 13.95
N MET A 693 -36.23 21.78 12.79
CA MET A 693 -34.82 21.42 12.60
C MET A 693 -33.89 22.60 12.90
N ARG A 694 -34.23 23.79 12.45
CA ARG A 694 -33.49 25.03 12.79
C ARG A 694 -33.43 25.28 14.30
N LYS A 695 -34.56 25.16 14.98
CA LYS A 695 -34.67 25.35 16.42
C LYS A 695 -33.82 24.34 17.20
N LEU A 696 -33.87 23.07 16.81
CA LEU A 696 -33.05 22.00 17.39
C LEU A 696 -31.53 22.24 17.22
N ASN A 697 -31.12 22.90 16.14
CA ASN A 697 -29.75 23.28 15.87
C ASN A 697 -29.38 24.70 16.33
N GLY A 698 -30.13 25.28 17.29
CA GLY A 698 -29.81 26.55 17.93
C GLY A 698 -29.88 27.78 17.02
N LYS A 699 -30.55 27.70 15.86
CA LYS A 699 -30.68 28.81 14.91
C LYS A 699 -31.90 29.67 15.26
N GLN A 700 -31.69 30.98 15.46
CA GLN A 700 -32.76 31.92 15.73
C GLN A 700 -33.52 32.34 14.45
N GLY A 701 -34.79 32.70 14.60
CA GLY A 701 -35.67 33.17 13.53
C GLY A 701 -36.17 32.05 12.57
N THR A 702 -37.11 32.40 11.70
CA THR A 702 -37.75 31.45 10.76
C THR A 702 -36.83 30.93 9.69
N GLY A 703 -35.79 31.69 9.31
CA GLY A 703 -34.86 31.30 8.27
C GLY A 703 -35.42 31.26 6.84
N ASP A 704 -36.53 31.95 6.60
CA ASP A 704 -37.18 32.02 5.29
C ASP A 704 -36.27 32.53 4.19
N SER A 705 -35.31 33.39 4.51
CA SER A 705 -34.27 33.83 3.58
C SER A 705 -33.33 32.69 3.14
N THR A 706 -33.02 31.78 4.07
CA THR A 706 -32.18 30.58 3.76
C THR A 706 -32.97 29.62 2.86
N LEU A 707 -34.23 29.38 3.18
CA LEU A 707 -35.09 28.51 2.37
C LEU A 707 -35.28 29.05 0.94
N ARG A 708 -35.52 30.35 0.80
CA ARG A 708 -35.57 31.04 -0.52
C ARG A 708 -34.22 30.91 -1.26
N SER A 709 -33.10 31.07 -0.56
CA SER A 709 -31.77 30.91 -1.15
C SER A 709 -31.54 29.49 -1.66
N TRP A 710 -32.02 28.47 -0.95
CA TRP A 710 -31.92 27.08 -1.41
C TRP A 710 -32.75 26.85 -2.69
N ILE A 711 -33.95 27.45 -2.77
CA ILE A 711 -34.77 27.37 -3.99
C ILE A 711 -34.10 28.11 -5.14
N THR A 712 -33.63 29.32 -4.92
CA THR A 712 -32.96 30.13 -5.94
C THR A 712 -31.68 29.45 -6.49
N ARG A 713 -30.98 28.73 -5.63
CA ARG A 713 -29.75 27.98 -6.00
C ARG A 713 -30.04 26.59 -6.59
N GLY A 714 -31.30 26.20 -6.73
CA GLY A 714 -31.68 24.90 -7.27
C GLY A 714 -31.37 23.71 -6.34
N HIS A 715 -31.16 23.95 -5.04
CA HIS A 715 -30.94 22.86 -4.08
C HIS A 715 -32.24 22.22 -3.64
N VAL A 716 -33.31 22.99 -3.61
CA VAL A 716 -34.65 22.60 -3.19
C VAL A 716 -35.66 23.10 -4.21
N ALA A 717 -36.66 22.29 -4.52
CA ALA A 717 -37.84 22.69 -5.28
C ALA A 717 -39.08 22.63 -4.41
N LEU A 718 -40.01 23.55 -4.60
CA LEU A 718 -41.35 23.50 -3.98
C LEU A 718 -42.25 22.71 -4.91
N ASP A 719 -42.92 21.69 -4.42
CA ASP A 719 -43.98 20.98 -5.12
C ASP A 719 -45.29 21.76 -4.91
N ASP A 720 -45.79 22.39 -5.98
CA ASP A 720 -46.99 23.21 -5.95
C ASP A 720 -48.30 22.42 -5.66
N ILE A 721 -48.26 21.08 -5.83
CA ILE A 721 -49.42 20.22 -5.57
C ILE A 721 -49.48 19.81 -4.11
N THR A 722 -48.37 19.40 -3.52
CA THR A 722 -48.28 18.91 -2.15
C THR A 722 -47.91 19.99 -1.14
N GLY A 723 -47.40 21.14 -1.59
CA GLY A 723 -46.85 22.19 -0.75
C GLY A 723 -45.58 21.80 0.01
N ARG A 724 -44.93 20.68 -0.35
CA ARG A 724 -43.71 20.19 0.27
C ARG A 724 -42.48 20.68 -0.48
N TYR A 725 -41.38 20.79 0.21
CA TYR A 725 -40.06 21.09 -0.34
C TYR A 725 -39.32 19.81 -0.61
N CYS A 726 -38.79 19.62 -1.84
CA CYS A 726 -38.06 18.42 -2.27
C CYS A 726 -36.61 18.77 -2.57
N LYS A 727 -35.67 17.98 -2.06
CA LYS A 727 -34.25 18.10 -2.47
C LYS A 727 -34.10 17.73 -3.94
N THR A 728 -33.47 18.60 -4.71
CA THR A 728 -33.30 18.39 -6.15
C THR A 728 -32.26 17.30 -6.46
N GLN A 729 -32.36 16.68 -7.63
CA GLN A 729 -31.37 15.71 -8.10
C GLN A 729 -29.97 16.33 -8.22
N GLU A 730 -29.87 17.61 -8.54
CA GLU A 730 -28.63 18.35 -8.61
C GLU A 730 -27.98 18.47 -7.23
N TYR A 731 -28.76 18.79 -6.19
CA TYR A 731 -28.29 18.81 -4.83
C TYR A 731 -27.82 17.43 -4.39
N LYS A 732 -28.62 16.36 -4.62
CA LYS A 732 -28.29 14.97 -4.27
C LYS A 732 -26.99 14.51 -4.96
N ARG A 733 -26.79 14.87 -6.21
CA ARG A 733 -25.56 14.55 -6.95
C ARG A 733 -24.32 15.27 -6.43
N LYS A 734 -24.49 16.52 -5.95
CA LYS A 734 -23.39 17.38 -5.51
C LYS A 734 -23.03 17.18 -4.03
N TYR A 735 -24.02 16.93 -3.18
CA TYR A 735 -23.87 16.91 -1.73
C TYR A 735 -24.44 15.64 -1.08
N GLY A 736 -25.18 14.80 -1.79
CA GLY A 736 -25.64 13.50 -1.28
C GLY A 736 -24.44 12.62 -0.95
N ASN A 737 -24.51 11.89 0.17
CA ASN A 737 -23.44 11.03 0.65
C ASN A 737 -22.84 10.23 -0.49
N ARG A 738 -21.56 10.40 -0.71
CA ARG A 738 -20.74 9.44 -1.46
C ARG A 738 -20.53 8.24 -0.52
N GLU A 739 -21.54 7.33 -0.49
CA GLU A 739 -21.31 5.98 0.04
C GLU A 739 -20.24 5.25 -0.77
#